data_e7356c71f81fc0197a11663eb78f9cb0
#
_entry.id   e7356c71f81fc0197a11663eb78f9cb0
#
_cell.length_a   1.000
_cell.length_b   1.000
_cell.length_c   1.000
_cell.angle_alpha   90.00
_cell.angle_beta   90.00
_cell.angle_gamma   90.00
#
_symmetry.space_group_name_H-M   'P 1'
#
loop_
_entity.id
_entity.type
_entity.pdbx_description
1 polymer ?
#
loop_
_entity_poly.entity_id
_entity_poly.type
_entity_poly.pdbx_seq_one_letter_code
_entity_poly.pdbx_strand_id
1 'polypeptide(L)'
;VATQTVLDAVRAAPTLLEAIRAADALTIAAVSDGGGRAVRLLTRAALDPSDQLTAIAAVHSLAQVFDEEADLALLRLLADERAFLREHAAWAFGGRLPRPAAVGPLLRMLRDGGFAGMLAQRTLLLWASSTPDLVALALEGALIGERDRDVRARYVETMGLVPGAIAERTLLHVAADEGEVFEARAAAADALGERPSDDAALMLARLGEMPEPLGPVARVALADRAIAPVADAGPTVAQLFVHADIDGTLTRVGAGDNGGIATLLVRLGDALTEEEGIDRVLTLSRGTWAEAERALADLPAAGHGFAPVPFVGAAVPMPQAWPRRTAAERGIRRILRAAGRVDVLHLRMADVGSLAAAAVARELEIPVVFTVAPDPHALIAGLDASGALSRADFGDRDAVEHFWFRVRLVQRLAADAAHTVLFPRAELAETMRDMLGIDITAHPERHSIVPEGIDVRLVERGEQAARAAAAGEDVALDAGDDLSALDALLAELPAERRGLPLLLSVGRLHRVKGMATLAEAWAGSPLRDRANLLLVGGDLDAPTPDETEQLDRIRTVAADGLLLAGHRPNGTVARWLGAVRHGRPGFAAAGGAYVCASVKEEFGIALLEALAAGLPVVAPATGGPATYVEEGVTGFLVDTTDHEALAVAACLALDLAAGPLAEFSADRGRTMVLERYTIEAMASALSGVYVRATADQEWPLRCDLVLGAS
;
A
#
# COMPACT_ATOMS: atom_id res chain seq x y z
N VAL A 1 9.43 -40.08 1.88
CA VAL A 1 8.07 -40.46 1.43
C VAL A 1 7.12 -39.29 1.65
N ALA A 2 7.20 -38.58 2.78
CA ALA A 2 6.32 -37.47 3.08
C ALA A 2 6.48 -36.30 2.08
N THR A 3 7.73 -35.93 1.72
CA THR A 3 8.00 -34.85 0.74
C THR A 3 7.33 -35.10 -0.61
N GLN A 4 7.38 -36.34 -1.14
CA GLN A 4 6.73 -36.62 -2.43
C GLN A 4 5.20 -36.48 -2.33
N THR A 5 4.59 -37.06 -1.29
CA THR A 5 3.14 -36.99 -1.10
C THR A 5 2.64 -35.55 -0.99
N VAL A 6 3.36 -34.70 -0.23
CA VAL A 6 2.98 -33.30 -0.07
C VAL A 6 3.27 -32.50 -1.34
N LEU A 7 4.36 -32.79 -2.06
CA LEU A 7 4.64 -32.16 -3.37
C LEU A 7 3.52 -32.47 -4.38
N ASP A 8 3.03 -33.70 -4.40
CA ASP A 8 1.90 -34.09 -5.24
C ASP A 8 0.60 -33.37 -4.79
N ALA A 9 0.41 -33.14 -3.50
CA ALA A 9 -0.71 -32.32 -2.98
C ALA A 9 -0.61 -30.84 -3.41
N VAL A 10 0.59 -30.22 -3.36
CA VAL A 10 0.81 -28.88 -3.90
C VAL A 10 0.43 -28.81 -5.37
N ARG A 11 0.82 -29.82 -6.17
CA ARG A 11 0.51 -29.89 -7.61
C ARG A 11 -0.97 -30.10 -7.89
N ALA A 12 -1.65 -30.86 -7.02
CA ALA A 12 -3.07 -31.19 -7.16
C ALA A 12 -4.01 -30.14 -6.56
N ALA A 13 -3.48 -29.10 -5.90
CA ALA A 13 -4.29 -28.05 -5.30
C ALA A 13 -5.18 -27.37 -6.35
N PRO A 14 -6.50 -27.23 -6.10
CA PRO A 14 -7.46 -26.75 -7.09
C PRO A 14 -7.29 -25.26 -7.43
N THR A 15 -6.72 -24.46 -6.51
CA THR A 15 -6.47 -23.03 -6.73
C THR A 15 -5.01 -22.66 -6.45
N LEU A 16 -4.56 -21.53 -7.00
CA LEU A 16 -3.21 -21.02 -6.77
C LEU A 16 -2.99 -20.68 -5.28
N LEU A 17 -3.98 -20.10 -4.59
CA LEU A 17 -3.87 -19.79 -3.17
C LEU A 17 -3.76 -21.04 -2.29
N GLU A 18 -4.50 -22.09 -2.58
CA GLU A 18 -4.38 -23.37 -1.88
C GLU A 18 -3.00 -23.99 -2.10
N ALA A 19 -2.45 -23.90 -3.31
CA ALA A 19 -1.10 -24.36 -3.61
C ALA A 19 -0.03 -23.59 -2.82
N ILE A 20 -0.17 -22.24 -2.71
CA ILE A 20 0.71 -21.39 -1.90
C ILE A 20 0.66 -21.81 -0.42
N ARG A 21 -0.53 -22.09 0.12
CA ARG A 21 -0.69 -22.58 1.50
C ARG A 21 -0.10 -23.96 1.70
N ALA A 22 -0.30 -24.87 0.74
CA ALA A 22 0.24 -26.21 0.81
C ALA A 22 1.79 -26.25 0.79
N ALA A 23 2.44 -25.19 0.32
CA ALA A 23 3.90 -25.06 0.33
C ALA A 23 4.52 -25.12 1.74
N ASP A 24 3.79 -24.67 2.77
CA ASP A 24 4.27 -24.73 4.16
C ASP A 24 4.36 -26.19 4.64
N ALA A 25 3.36 -26.99 4.30
CA ALA A 25 3.38 -28.42 4.58
C ALA A 25 4.51 -29.14 3.80
N LEU A 26 4.81 -28.69 2.56
CA LEU A 26 5.94 -29.22 1.78
C LEU A 26 7.27 -28.94 2.48
N THR A 27 7.44 -27.74 3.01
CA THR A 27 8.63 -27.35 3.77
C THR A 27 8.81 -28.24 5.01
N ILE A 28 7.75 -28.42 5.80
CA ILE A 28 7.77 -29.29 7.01
C ILE A 28 8.11 -30.74 6.63
N ALA A 29 7.50 -31.26 5.58
CA ALA A 29 7.75 -32.63 5.11
C ALA A 29 9.20 -32.80 4.61
N ALA A 30 9.74 -31.80 3.90
CA ALA A 30 11.11 -31.80 3.39
C ALA A 30 12.14 -31.81 4.54
N VAL A 31 11.91 -31.00 5.57
CA VAL A 31 12.76 -30.97 6.78
C VAL A 31 12.69 -32.32 7.51
N SER A 32 11.50 -32.89 7.65
CA SER A 32 11.29 -34.17 8.34
C SER A 32 11.91 -35.37 7.63
N ASP A 33 11.79 -35.42 6.29
CA ASP A 33 12.41 -36.49 5.49
C ASP A 33 13.95 -36.31 5.41
N GLY A 34 14.42 -35.07 5.32
CA GLY A 34 15.84 -34.72 5.24
C GLY A 34 16.61 -35.38 4.09
N GLY A 35 17.89 -35.04 3.98
CA GLY A 35 18.88 -35.74 3.14
C GLY A 35 18.68 -35.66 1.63
N GLY A 36 19.63 -36.22 0.90
CA GLY A 36 19.77 -36.05 -0.55
C GLY A 36 18.57 -36.50 -1.41
N ARG A 37 17.69 -37.38 -0.90
CA ARG A 37 16.49 -37.77 -1.66
C ARG A 37 15.47 -36.64 -1.72
N ALA A 38 15.19 -35.98 -0.59
CA ALA A 38 14.29 -34.83 -0.54
C ALA A 38 14.88 -33.68 -1.38
N VAL A 39 16.19 -33.40 -1.24
CA VAL A 39 16.89 -32.37 -2.03
C VAL A 39 16.76 -32.63 -3.54
N ARG A 40 17.04 -33.84 -4.01
CA ARG A 40 16.92 -34.16 -5.47
C ARG A 40 15.48 -34.02 -5.97
N LEU A 41 14.51 -34.38 -5.15
CA LEU A 41 13.10 -34.25 -5.51
C LEU A 41 12.71 -32.78 -5.67
N LEU A 42 13.05 -31.95 -4.66
CA LEU A 42 12.77 -30.52 -4.66
C LEU A 42 13.56 -29.80 -5.78
N THR A 43 14.83 -30.16 -5.99
CA THR A 43 15.62 -29.57 -7.09
C THR A 43 14.98 -29.87 -8.46
N ARG A 44 14.45 -31.08 -8.65
CA ARG A 44 13.74 -31.41 -9.88
C ARG A 44 12.46 -30.59 -10.03
N ALA A 45 11.71 -30.42 -8.95
CA ALA A 45 10.49 -29.59 -8.95
C ALA A 45 10.81 -28.11 -9.19
N ALA A 46 11.88 -27.57 -8.61
CA ALA A 46 12.32 -26.18 -8.83
C ALA A 46 12.76 -25.91 -10.28
N LEU A 47 13.21 -26.92 -10.99
CA LEU A 47 13.65 -26.80 -12.39
C LEU A 47 12.55 -27.13 -13.41
N ASP A 48 11.37 -27.57 -12.97
CA ASP A 48 10.24 -27.90 -13.84
C ASP A 48 9.63 -26.62 -14.46
N PRO A 49 9.73 -26.43 -15.78
CA PRO A 49 9.21 -25.22 -16.42
C PRO A 49 7.68 -25.22 -16.56
N SER A 50 7.02 -26.36 -16.36
CA SER A 50 5.57 -26.50 -16.55
C SER A 50 4.75 -26.09 -15.33
N ASP A 51 5.38 -25.95 -14.14
CA ASP A 51 4.71 -25.55 -12.90
C ASP A 51 5.62 -24.62 -12.08
N GLN A 52 5.61 -23.34 -12.45
CA GLN A 52 6.44 -22.31 -11.83
C GLN A 52 6.06 -22.04 -10.37
N LEU A 53 4.78 -22.20 -10.02
CA LEU A 53 4.34 -22.05 -8.63
C LEU A 53 4.95 -23.15 -7.74
N THR A 54 4.89 -24.40 -8.15
CA THR A 54 5.55 -25.51 -7.44
C THR A 54 7.07 -25.33 -7.41
N ALA A 55 7.65 -24.74 -8.46
CA ALA A 55 9.08 -24.43 -8.48
C ALA A 55 9.45 -23.46 -7.34
N ILE A 56 8.70 -22.37 -7.14
CA ILE A 56 8.89 -21.44 -6.04
C ILE A 56 8.76 -22.15 -4.67
N ALA A 57 7.69 -22.93 -4.48
CA ALA A 57 7.49 -23.69 -3.24
C ALA A 57 8.67 -24.64 -2.95
N ALA A 58 9.22 -25.28 -4.00
CA ALA A 58 10.38 -26.17 -3.87
C ALA A 58 11.66 -25.39 -3.48
N VAL A 59 11.88 -24.18 -4.00
CA VAL A 59 13.03 -23.32 -3.63
C VAL A 59 12.97 -22.99 -2.14
N HIS A 60 11.82 -22.55 -1.63
CA HIS A 60 11.66 -22.25 -0.21
C HIS A 60 11.78 -23.48 0.68
N SER A 61 11.31 -24.63 0.21
CA SER A 61 11.49 -25.89 0.94
C SER A 61 12.96 -26.33 0.97
N LEU A 62 13.72 -26.15 -0.13
CA LEU A 62 15.18 -26.40 -0.16
C LEU A 62 15.92 -25.52 0.85
N ALA A 63 15.49 -24.29 1.05
CA ALA A 63 16.08 -23.38 2.01
C ALA A 63 16.09 -23.92 3.45
N GLN A 64 15.13 -24.78 3.79
CA GLN A 64 14.97 -25.34 5.14
C GLN A 64 15.63 -26.72 5.32
N VAL A 65 16.12 -27.34 4.24
CA VAL A 65 16.87 -28.60 4.32
C VAL A 65 18.37 -28.28 4.46
N PHE A 66 18.91 -28.41 5.68
CA PHE A 66 20.32 -28.10 5.98
C PHE A 66 21.23 -29.24 5.51
N ASP A 67 21.52 -29.25 4.20
CA ASP A 67 22.34 -30.23 3.49
C ASP A 67 23.17 -29.50 2.44
N GLU A 68 24.40 -29.96 2.20
CA GLU A 68 25.31 -29.34 1.21
C GLU A 68 24.76 -29.46 -0.23
N GLU A 69 24.08 -30.57 -0.57
CA GLU A 69 23.41 -30.72 -1.87
C GLU A 69 22.32 -29.65 -2.05
N ALA A 70 21.60 -29.25 -0.97
CA ALA A 70 20.63 -28.16 -1.01
C ALA A 70 21.27 -26.80 -1.27
N ASP A 71 22.42 -26.51 -0.61
CA ASP A 71 23.19 -25.29 -0.87
C ASP A 71 23.67 -25.21 -2.33
N LEU A 72 24.16 -26.33 -2.88
CA LEU A 72 24.57 -26.39 -4.28
C LEU A 72 23.39 -26.23 -5.25
N ALA A 73 22.23 -26.76 -4.90
CA ALA A 73 21.01 -26.56 -5.69
C ALA A 73 20.60 -25.08 -5.68
N LEU A 74 20.54 -24.45 -4.52
CA LEU A 74 20.22 -23.01 -4.39
C LEU A 74 21.23 -22.12 -5.12
N LEU A 75 22.54 -22.44 -5.10
CA LEU A 75 23.56 -21.73 -5.86
C LEU A 75 23.32 -21.78 -7.37
N ARG A 76 22.86 -22.94 -7.89
CA ARG A 76 22.49 -23.08 -9.31
C ARG A 76 21.26 -22.23 -9.63
N LEU A 77 20.24 -22.25 -8.76
CA LEU A 77 19.01 -21.46 -8.93
C LEU A 77 19.29 -19.96 -8.85
N LEU A 78 20.23 -19.52 -8.01
CA LEU A 78 20.68 -18.13 -7.92
C LEU A 78 21.37 -17.65 -9.21
N ALA A 79 21.82 -18.54 -10.05
CA ALA A 79 22.43 -18.27 -11.36
C ALA A 79 21.52 -18.65 -12.55
N ASP A 80 20.27 -19.05 -12.31
CA ASP A 80 19.31 -19.44 -13.35
C ASP A 80 18.94 -18.25 -14.25
N GLU A 81 18.55 -18.52 -15.50
CA GLU A 81 18.13 -17.47 -16.44
C GLU A 81 16.78 -16.86 -16.07
N ARG A 82 15.90 -17.62 -15.43
CA ARG A 82 14.56 -17.19 -14.98
C ARG A 82 14.67 -16.24 -13.78
N ALA A 83 14.14 -15.04 -13.91
CA ALA A 83 14.25 -13.99 -12.88
C ALA A 83 13.65 -14.45 -11.55
N PHE A 84 12.44 -14.99 -11.54
CA PHE A 84 11.78 -15.45 -10.33
C PHE A 84 12.59 -16.48 -9.53
N LEU A 85 13.28 -17.41 -10.21
CA LEU A 85 14.12 -18.40 -9.50
C LEU A 85 15.32 -17.75 -8.82
N ARG A 86 15.95 -16.76 -9.47
CA ARG A 86 17.06 -16.01 -8.83
C ARG A 86 16.57 -15.24 -7.60
N GLU A 87 15.41 -14.61 -7.69
CA GLU A 87 14.81 -13.86 -6.59
C GLU A 87 14.48 -14.75 -5.39
N HIS A 88 13.79 -15.85 -5.62
CA HIS A 88 13.45 -16.80 -4.56
C HIS A 88 14.68 -17.51 -4.00
N ALA A 89 15.69 -17.81 -4.81
CA ALA A 89 16.96 -18.36 -4.32
C ALA A 89 17.75 -17.33 -3.47
N ALA A 90 17.78 -16.05 -3.88
CA ALA A 90 18.39 -14.99 -3.08
C ALA A 90 17.68 -14.85 -1.73
N TRP A 91 16.36 -14.88 -1.71
CA TRP A 91 15.57 -14.87 -0.48
C TRP A 91 15.85 -16.11 0.39
N ALA A 92 15.86 -17.30 -0.22
CA ALA A 92 16.13 -18.57 0.45
C ALA A 92 17.48 -18.58 1.17
N PHE A 93 18.51 -17.95 0.58
CA PHE A 93 19.84 -17.81 1.20
C PHE A 93 19.83 -16.95 2.47
N GLY A 94 18.85 -16.10 2.69
CA GLY A 94 18.72 -15.35 3.93
C GLY A 94 18.59 -16.23 5.18
N GLY A 95 17.99 -17.41 5.06
CA GLY A 95 17.89 -18.39 6.14
C GLY A 95 19.05 -19.39 6.23
N ARG A 96 20.10 -19.22 5.42
CA ARG A 96 21.25 -20.14 5.34
C ARG A 96 22.53 -19.50 5.88
N LEU A 97 23.46 -20.34 6.28
CA LEU A 97 24.80 -19.87 6.61
C LEU A 97 25.46 -19.19 5.40
N PRO A 98 26.27 -18.16 5.61
CA PRO A 98 26.95 -17.45 4.54
C PRO A 98 27.74 -18.39 3.62
N ARG A 99 27.54 -18.22 2.33
CA ARG A 99 28.23 -18.97 1.28
C ARG A 99 29.03 -18.01 0.39
N PRO A 100 30.38 -18.02 0.43
CA PRO A 100 31.20 -17.12 -0.40
C PRO A 100 30.87 -17.19 -1.89
N ALA A 101 30.50 -18.38 -2.40
CA ALA A 101 30.10 -18.56 -3.80
C ALA A 101 28.81 -17.80 -4.20
N ALA A 102 27.92 -17.50 -3.26
CA ALA A 102 26.70 -16.75 -3.52
C ALA A 102 26.91 -15.22 -3.46
N VAL A 103 28.01 -14.72 -2.86
CA VAL A 103 28.25 -13.28 -2.69
C VAL A 103 28.29 -12.55 -4.03
N GLY A 104 29.01 -13.06 -5.02
CA GLY A 104 29.10 -12.45 -6.33
C GLY A 104 27.74 -12.34 -7.04
N PRO A 105 26.94 -13.43 -7.14
CA PRO A 105 25.56 -13.37 -7.64
C PRO A 105 24.69 -12.37 -6.88
N LEU A 106 24.71 -12.34 -5.55
CA LEU A 106 23.93 -11.37 -4.74
C LEU A 106 24.34 -9.93 -5.02
N LEU A 107 25.64 -9.65 -5.17
CA LEU A 107 26.12 -8.30 -5.53
C LEU A 107 25.68 -7.89 -6.93
N ARG A 108 25.58 -8.82 -7.89
CA ARG A 108 25.00 -8.52 -9.21
C ARG A 108 23.51 -8.15 -9.10
N MET A 109 22.73 -8.90 -8.33
CA MET A 109 21.31 -8.56 -8.09
C MET A 109 21.18 -7.22 -7.38
N LEU A 110 22.03 -6.93 -6.40
CA LEU A 110 22.07 -5.63 -5.72
C LEU A 110 22.42 -4.50 -6.70
N ARG A 111 23.35 -4.72 -7.63
CA ARG A 111 23.69 -3.81 -8.72
C ARG A 111 22.50 -3.53 -9.63
N ASP A 112 21.77 -4.56 -10.04
CA ASP A 112 20.61 -4.43 -10.91
C ASP A 112 19.45 -3.69 -10.21
N GLY A 113 19.41 -3.75 -8.87
CA GLY A 113 18.44 -3.02 -8.06
C GLY A 113 17.04 -3.62 -8.07
N GLY A 114 16.02 -2.79 -7.91
CA GLY A 114 14.63 -3.24 -7.86
C GLY A 114 14.33 -4.17 -6.69
N PHE A 115 13.28 -4.96 -6.82
CA PHE A 115 12.87 -5.93 -5.80
C PHE A 115 13.95 -7.02 -5.56
N ALA A 116 14.52 -7.55 -6.64
CA ALA A 116 15.62 -8.52 -6.58
C ALA A 116 16.83 -7.98 -5.80
N GLY A 117 17.18 -6.70 -6.03
CA GLY A 117 18.23 -6.01 -5.29
C GLY A 117 17.93 -5.86 -3.80
N MET A 118 16.69 -5.59 -3.45
CA MET A 118 16.24 -5.54 -2.05
C MET A 118 16.34 -6.91 -1.37
N LEU A 119 15.98 -8.00 -2.05
CA LEU A 119 16.14 -9.35 -1.52
C LEU A 119 17.62 -9.71 -1.30
N ALA A 120 18.48 -9.37 -2.27
CA ALA A 120 19.93 -9.56 -2.14
C ALA A 120 20.51 -8.74 -0.98
N GLN A 121 20.12 -7.47 -0.83
CA GLN A 121 20.50 -6.62 0.31
C GLN A 121 20.10 -7.25 1.64
N ARG A 122 18.85 -7.73 1.74
CA ARG A 122 18.33 -8.40 2.94
C ARG A 122 19.18 -9.64 3.30
N THR A 123 19.51 -10.46 2.32
CA THR A 123 20.34 -11.66 2.53
C THR A 123 21.75 -11.31 2.99
N LEU A 124 22.38 -10.32 2.35
CA LEU A 124 23.71 -9.83 2.75
C LEU A 124 23.67 -9.25 4.17
N LEU A 125 22.61 -8.53 4.55
CA LEU A 125 22.43 -8.02 5.91
C LEU A 125 22.34 -9.15 6.95
N LEU A 126 21.55 -10.20 6.68
CA LEU A 126 21.44 -11.36 7.58
C LEU A 126 22.79 -12.06 7.73
N TRP A 127 23.59 -12.16 6.68
CA TRP A 127 24.93 -12.72 6.75
C TRP A 127 25.94 -11.83 7.46
N ALA A 128 25.79 -10.51 7.37
CA ALA A 128 26.64 -9.55 8.04
C ALA A 128 26.61 -9.68 9.56
N SER A 129 25.54 -10.24 10.15
CA SER A 129 25.46 -10.51 11.58
C SER A 129 26.52 -11.53 12.06
N SER A 130 26.90 -12.49 11.20
CA SER A 130 27.88 -13.54 11.52
C SER A 130 29.22 -13.38 10.79
N THR A 131 29.24 -12.74 9.63
CA THR A 131 30.43 -12.56 8.79
C THR A 131 30.52 -11.13 8.24
N PRO A 132 30.59 -10.11 9.09
CA PRO A 132 30.56 -8.70 8.66
C PRO A 132 31.72 -8.36 7.72
N ASP A 133 32.95 -8.84 8.01
CA ASP A 133 34.10 -8.53 7.19
C ASP A 133 34.03 -9.10 5.78
N LEU A 134 33.42 -10.30 5.61
CA LEU A 134 33.22 -10.89 4.29
C LEU A 134 32.31 -9.99 3.45
N VAL A 135 31.20 -9.53 4.03
CA VAL A 135 30.22 -8.70 3.32
C VAL A 135 30.79 -7.30 3.05
N ALA A 136 31.46 -6.70 4.05
CA ALA A 136 32.11 -5.38 3.91
C ALA A 136 33.18 -5.37 2.80
N LEU A 137 34.10 -6.33 2.79
CA LEU A 137 35.13 -6.43 1.77
C LEU A 137 34.57 -6.69 0.38
N ALA A 138 33.48 -7.49 0.29
CA ALA A 138 32.86 -7.77 -0.97
C ALA A 138 32.17 -6.50 -1.56
N LEU A 139 31.51 -5.69 -0.71
CA LEU A 139 30.92 -4.41 -1.09
C LEU A 139 32.00 -3.36 -1.43
N GLU A 140 33.09 -3.28 -0.66
CA GLU A 140 34.22 -2.40 -0.95
C GLU A 140 34.82 -2.74 -2.32
N GLY A 141 35.03 -4.05 -2.60
CA GLY A 141 35.48 -4.51 -3.91
C GLY A 141 34.52 -4.17 -5.05
N ALA A 142 33.21 -4.24 -4.80
CA ALA A 142 32.19 -3.90 -5.79
C ALA A 142 32.12 -2.37 -6.08
N LEU A 143 32.41 -1.53 -5.10
CA LEU A 143 32.52 -0.08 -5.27
C LEU A 143 33.70 0.34 -6.15
N ILE A 144 34.77 -0.46 -6.18
CA ILE A 144 35.94 -0.18 -6.99
C ILE A 144 35.60 -0.31 -8.47
N GLY A 145 35.71 0.80 -9.20
CA GLY A 145 35.43 0.83 -10.65
C GLY A 145 33.96 0.97 -11.03
N GLU A 146 33.03 0.91 -10.09
CA GLU A 146 31.62 1.24 -10.36
C GLU A 146 31.47 2.75 -10.59
N ARG A 147 30.74 3.14 -11.63
CA ARG A 147 30.55 4.55 -12.04
C ARG A 147 29.09 4.97 -12.06
N ASP A 148 28.19 4.01 -12.08
CA ASP A 148 26.75 4.30 -12.03
C ASP A 148 26.40 4.85 -10.64
N ARG A 149 25.79 6.06 -10.62
CA ARG A 149 25.48 6.78 -9.38
C ARG A 149 24.51 6.05 -8.47
N ASP A 150 23.49 5.40 -9.06
CA ASP A 150 22.45 4.72 -8.31
C ASP A 150 22.97 3.38 -7.76
N VAL A 151 23.84 2.72 -8.51
CA VAL A 151 24.52 1.50 -8.07
C VAL A 151 25.46 1.80 -6.91
N ARG A 152 26.25 2.89 -7.00
CA ARG A 152 27.12 3.33 -5.92
C ARG A 152 26.35 3.61 -4.65
N ALA A 153 25.24 4.36 -4.76
CA ALA A 153 24.37 4.65 -3.62
C ALA A 153 23.83 3.36 -2.97
N ARG A 154 23.38 2.38 -3.76
CA ARG A 154 22.91 1.07 -3.25
C ARG A 154 24.00 0.27 -2.52
N TYR A 155 25.21 0.25 -3.06
CA TYR A 155 26.33 -0.42 -2.37
C TYR A 155 26.67 0.28 -1.06
N VAL A 156 26.70 1.61 -1.03
CA VAL A 156 26.98 2.39 0.17
C VAL A 156 25.86 2.26 1.21
N GLU A 157 24.60 2.30 0.79
CA GLU A 157 23.46 2.03 1.68
C GLU A 157 23.57 0.64 2.32
N THR A 158 23.91 -0.38 1.50
CA THR A 158 24.10 -1.75 1.98
C THR A 158 25.31 -1.84 2.92
N MET A 159 26.42 -1.15 2.62
CA MET A 159 27.57 -1.02 3.50
C MET A 159 27.18 -0.43 4.86
N GLY A 160 26.26 0.54 4.86
CA GLY A 160 25.70 1.15 6.07
C GLY A 160 25.00 0.17 7.01
N LEU A 161 24.50 -0.95 6.49
CA LEU A 161 23.87 -2.01 7.27
C LEU A 161 24.87 -3.03 7.85
N VAL A 162 26.11 -3.02 7.39
CA VAL A 162 27.16 -3.96 7.84
C VAL A 162 27.86 -3.39 9.06
N PRO A 163 27.91 -4.12 10.20
CA PRO A 163 28.66 -3.68 11.37
C PRO A 163 30.19 -3.80 11.16
N GLY A 164 30.97 -3.11 11.99
CA GLY A 164 32.39 -3.27 12.07
C GLY A 164 33.22 -2.17 11.40
N ALA A 165 34.54 -2.18 11.68
CA ALA A 165 35.44 -1.10 11.34
C ALA A 165 35.72 -0.95 9.83
N ILE A 166 35.62 -2.03 9.06
CA ILE A 166 35.81 -1.96 7.59
C ILE A 166 34.69 -1.14 6.98
N ALA A 167 33.45 -1.46 7.31
CA ALA A 167 32.29 -0.74 6.81
C ALA A 167 32.31 0.74 7.23
N GLU A 168 32.61 1.02 8.49
CA GLU A 168 32.67 2.40 8.99
C GLU A 168 33.76 3.24 8.29
N ARG A 169 34.96 2.69 8.11
CA ARG A 169 36.04 3.36 7.37
C ARG A 169 35.62 3.69 5.94
N THR A 170 34.96 2.75 5.25
CA THR A 170 34.47 2.97 3.88
C THR A 170 33.40 4.05 3.85
N LEU A 171 32.44 4.06 4.81
CA LEU A 171 31.42 5.09 4.93
C LEU A 171 32.04 6.48 5.18
N LEU A 172 33.02 6.59 6.08
CA LEU A 172 33.72 7.85 6.34
C LEU A 172 34.46 8.36 5.10
N HIS A 173 35.09 7.46 4.34
CA HIS A 173 35.78 7.81 3.10
C HIS A 173 34.80 8.33 2.05
N VAL A 174 33.70 7.62 1.80
CA VAL A 174 32.64 8.02 0.83
C VAL A 174 31.99 9.35 1.24
N ALA A 175 31.69 9.54 2.52
CA ALA A 175 31.09 10.79 3.01
C ALA A 175 32.03 12.00 2.85
N ALA A 176 33.37 11.80 3.02
CA ALA A 176 34.37 12.84 2.90
C ALA A 176 34.72 13.21 1.46
N ASP A 177 34.56 12.29 0.51
CA ASP A 177 34.97 12.49 -0.89
C ASP A 177 34.04 13.46 -1.60
N GLU A 178 34.55 14.67 -1.89
CA GLU A 178 33.79 15.70 -2.61
C GLU A 178 33.55 15.34 -4.08
N GLY A 179 34.31 14.42 -4.65
CA GLY A 179 34.13 13.90 -6.01
C GLY A 179 33.08 12.79 -6.11
N GLU A 180 32.60 12.28 -4.95
CA GLU A 180 31.58 11.24 -4.92
C GLU A 180 30.18 11.78 -5.22
N VAL A 181 29.32 10.95 -5.79
CA VAL A 181 27.94 11.31 -6.13
C VAL A 181 27.12 11.59 -4.86
N PHE A 182 26.19 12.55 -4.98
CA PHE A 182 25.39 13.00 -3.84
C PHE A 182 24.65 11.84 -3.15
N GLU A 183 24.06 10.94 -3.90
CA GLU A 183 23.26 9.83 -3.39
C GLU A 183 24.09 8.85 -2.54
N ALA A 184 25.32 8.59 -2.94
CA ALA A 184 26.25 7.76 -2.17
C ALA A 184 26.73 8.48 -0.90
N ARG A 185 27.04 9.78 -1.00
CA ARG A 185 27.42 10.59 0.19
C ARG A 185 26.26 10.69 1.18
N ALA A 186 25.02 10.88 0.69
CA ALA A 186 23.83 10.92 1.52
C ALA A 186 23.59 9.59 2.23
N ALA A 187 23.71 8.46 1.51
CA ALA A 187 23.59 7.12 2.10
C ALA A 187 24.69 6.86 3.16
N ALA A 188 25.92 7.32 2.92
CA ALA A 188 27.01 7.22 3.89
C ALA A 188 26.74 8.08 5.13
N ALA A 189 26.33 9.34 4.94
CA ALA A 189 26.03 10.24 6.05
C ALA A 189 24.86 9.71 6.91
N ASP A 190 23.77 9.25 6.29
CA ASP A 190 22.65 8.65 7.01
C ASP A 190 23.07 7.43 7.83
N ALA A 191 23.89 6.54 7.24
CA ALA A 191 24.42 5.36 7.92
C ALA A 191 25.39 5.69 9.08
N LEU A 192 26.16 6.77 8.98
CA LEU A 192 27.07 7.22 10.04
C LEU A 192 26.30 7.70 11.29
N GLY A 193 25.05 8.12 11.18
CA GLY A 193 24.19 8.42 12.33
C GLY A 193 24.01 7.25 13.28
N GLU A 194 24.05 6.02 12.77
CA GLU A 194 23.92 4.78 13.56
C GLU A 194 25.26 4.28 14.11
N ARG A 195 26.40 4.96 13.81
CA ARG A 195 27.75 4.56 14.27
C ARG A 195 28.11 5.26 15.57
N PRO A 196 28.58 4.54 16.60
CA PRO A 196 28.88 5.14 17.91
C PRO A 196 30.20 5.94 17.95
N SER A 197 31.05 5.88 16.92
CA SER A 197 32.40 6.48 16.94
C SER A 197 32.38 8.01 16.93
N ASP A 198 33.42 8.62 17.50
CA ASP A 198 33.63 10.06 17.46
C ASP A 198 33.96 10.54 16.04
N ASP A 199 34.64 9.72 15.23
CA ASP A 199 34.92 10.05 13.83
C ASP A 199 33.64 10.22 13.00
N ALA A 200 32.65 9.37 13.23
CA ALA A 200 31.34 9.51 12.61
C ALA A 200 30.66 10.82 13.05
N ALA A 201 30.70 11.15 14.36
CA ALA A 201 30.13 12.39 14.87
C ALA A 201 30.81 13.63 14.27
N LEU A 202 32.12 13.66 14.22
CA LEU A 202 32.90 14.76 13.63
C LEU A 202 32.63 14.92 12.13
N MET A 203 32.55 13.80 11.41
CA MET A 203 32.20 13.82 9.99
C MET A 203 30.80 14.41 9.76
N LEU A 204 29.80 13.95 10.51
CA LEU A 204 28.42 14.45 10.40
C LEU A 204 28.32 15.93 10.79
N ALA A 205 29.03 16.37 11.83
CA ALA A 205 29.08 17.78 12.21
C ALA A 205 29.65 18.66 11.07
N ARG A 206 30.76 18.22 10.45
CA ARG A 206 31.35 18.91 9.29
C ARG A 206 30.39 18.97 8.09
N LEU A 207 29.77 17.84 7.75
CA LEU A 207 28.81 17.78 6.63
C LEU A 207 27.56 18.59 6.91
N GLY A 208 27.14 18.69 8.18
CA GLY A 208 25.98 19.47 8.61
C GLY A 208 26.11 20.98 8.35
N GLU A 209 27.35 21.50 8.24
CA GLU A 209 27.62 22.89 7.87
C GLU A 209 27.45 23.16 6.35
N MET A 210 27.34 22.09 5.55
CA MET A 210 27.16 22.22 4.12
C MET A 210 25.73 22.69 3.77
N PRO A 211 25.56 23.37 2.64
CA PRO A 211 24.22 23.70 2.15
C PRO A 211 23.44 22.45 1.74
N GLU A 212 22.16 22.64 1.40
CA GLU A 212 21.36 21.59 0.77
C GLU A 212 22.04 21.11 -0.54
N PRO A 213 21.88 19.82 -0.87
CA PRO A 213 21.01 18.85 -0.22
C PRO A 213 21.69 18.00 0.88
N LEU A 214 23.01 18.05 1.07
CA LEU A 214 23.73 17.13 1.99
C LEU A 214 23.67 17.57 3.46
N GLY A 215 23.67 18.88 3.74
CA GLY A 215 23.63 19.41 5.10
C GLY A 215 22.47 18.88 5.94
N PRO A 216 21.20 18.96 5.45
CA PRO A 216 20.07 18.38 6.16
C PRO A 216 20.20 16.89 6.47
N VAL A 217 20.74 16.09 5.52
CA VAL A 217 20.99 14.64 5.76
C VAL A 217 21.91 14.46 6.96
N ALA A 218 23.04 15.17 6.97
CA ALA A 218 24.03 15.03 8.04
C ALA A 218 23.51 15.55 9.40
N ARG A 219 22.73 16.65 9.42
CA ARG A 219 22.16 17.17 10.68
C ARG A 219 21.10 16.21 11.24
N VAL A 220 20.26 15.64 10.40
CA VAL A 220 19.29 14.61 10.81
C VAL A 220 20.01 13.36 11.32
N ALA A 221 21.03 12.88 10.62
CA ALA A 221 21.83 11.73 11.05
C ALA A 221 22.61 12.01 12.36
N LEU A 222 23.10 13.23 12.53
CA LEU A 222 23.78 13.64 13.78
C LEU A 222 22.78 13.67 14.95
N ALA A 223 21.56 14.11 14.72
CA ALA A 223 20.50 14.10 15.73
C ALA A 223 20.16 12.68 16.22
N ASP A 224 20.28 11.65 15.37
CA ASP A 224 20.07 10.24 15.77
C ASP A 224 20.98 9.79 16.92
N ARG A 225 22.16 10.37 17.05
CA ARG A 225 23.15 10.02 18.08
C ARG A 225 22.75 10.53 19.47
N ALA A 226 21.90 11.54 19.53
CA ALA A 226 21.49 12.19 20.77
C ALA A 226 20.01 12.60 20.71
N ILE A 227 19.14 11.67 20.28
CA ILE A 227 17.70 11.92 20.23
C ILE A 227 17.22 12.24 21.64
N ALA A 228 16.68 13.45 21.84
CA ALA A 228 15.94 13.83 23.03
C ALA A 228 14.45 13.53 22.77
N PRO A 229 13.87 12.53 23.45
CA PRO A 229 12.45 12.24 23.29
C PRO A 229 11.60 13.42 23.71
N VAL A 230 10.45 13.60 23.07
CA VAL A 230 9.45 14.58 23.50
C VAL A 230 9.04 14.27 24.94
N ALA A 231 9.27 15.25 25.84
CA ALA A 231 8.89 15.11 27.23
C ALA A 231 7.36 15.24 27.39
N ASP A 232 6.83 14.58 28.42
CA ASP A 232 5.43 14.66 28.83
C ASP A 232 4.40 14.32 27.73
N ALA A 233 4.80 13.53 26.74
CA ALA A 233 3.88 13.02 25.73
C ALA A 233 2.87 12.04 26.37
N GLY A 234 1.58 12.29 26.17
CA GLY A 234 0.49 11.41 26.59
C GLY A 234 0.35 10.17 25.71
N PRO A 235 -0.73 9.38 25.90
CA PRO A 235 -1.03 8.22 25.04
C PRO A 235 -0.97 8.55 23.56
N THR A 236 -0.12 7.82 22.82
CA THR A 236 0.24 8.14 21.44
C THR A 236 -0.03 7.01 20.50
N VAL A 237 -0.74 7.28 19.41
CA VAL A 237 -0.93 6.39 18.26
C VAL A 237 -0.10 6.89 17.09
N ALA A 238 0.71 6.02 16.50
CA ALA A 238 1.38 6.29 15.23
C ALA A 238 0.67 5.56 14.09
N GLN A 239 0.53 6.22 12.94
CA GLN A 239 0.02 5.65 11.69
C GLN A 239 0.90 6.07 10.54
N LEU A 240 0.91 5.33 9.42
CA LEU A 240 1.81 5.68 8.33
C LEU A 240 1.27 5.39 6.93
N PHE A 241 1.76 6.20 5.97
CA PHE A 241 1.68 5.93 4.55
C PHE A 241 2.85 6.64 3.83
N VAL A 242 3.89 5.88 3.49
CA VAL A 242 5.16 6.42 2.97
C VAL A 242 5.18 6.62 1.45
N HIS A 243 4.06 6.43 0.76
CA HIS A 243 3.95 6.66 -0.69
C HIS A 243 3.43 8.05 -1.05
N ALA A 244 3.01 8.83 -0.05
CA ALA A 244 2.47 10.18 -0.21
C ALA A 244 3.17 11.18 0.69
N ASP A 245 3.19 12.44 0.26
CA ASP A 245 3.49 13.59 1.10
C ASP A 245 2.18 14.03 1.76
N ILE A 246 2.06 13.88 3.07
CA ILE A 246 0.84 14.19 3.80
C ILE A 246 1.10 15.37 4.73
N ASP A 247 0.27 16.39 4.66
CA ASP A 247 0.21 17.53 5.58
C ASP A 247 -1.22 17.71 6.11
N GLY A 248 -1.36 18.39 7.24
CA GLY A 248 -2.65 18.60 7.89
C GLY A 248 -3.66 19.41 7.07
N THR A 249 -3.20 20.14 6.05
CA THR A 249 -4.05 20.95 5.17
C THR A 249 -4.43 20.24 3.88
N LEU A 250 -3.90 19.03 3.65
CA LEU A 250 -4.14 18.23 2.46
C LEU A 250 -3.77 18.95 1.14
N THR A 251 -2.85 19.93 1.18
CA THR A 251 -2.46 20.72 0.01
C THR A 251 -1.70 19.91 -1.04
N ARG A 252 -1.08 18.79 -0.62
CA ARG A 252 -0.28 17.91 -1.46
C ARG A 252 -1.03 16.64 -1.87
N VAL A 253 -2.28 16.49 -1.45
CA VAL A 253 -3.11 15.34 -1.79
C VAL A 253 -3.51 15.42 -3.25
N GLY A 254 -3.26 14.35 -3.98
CA GLY A 254 -3.69 14.20 -5.37
C GLY A 254 -2.59 14.11 -6.41
N ALA A 255 -1.33 14.26 -6.03
CA ALA A 255 -0.21 13.96 -6.91
C ALA A 255 0.20 12.48 -6.76
N GLY A 256 0.07 11.67 -7.81
CA GLY A 256 0.46 10.26 -7.80
C GLY A 256 -0.50 9.33 -7.04
N ASP A 257 0.04 8.37 -6.29
CA ASP A 257 -0.72 7.36 -5.51
C ASP A 257 -1.43 7.91 -4.26
N ASN A 258 -1.54 9.22 -4.13
CA ASN A 258 -2.05 9.94 -2.95
C ASN A 258 -3.59 9.88 -2.79
N GLY A 259 -4.24 8.81 -3.20
CA GLY A 259 -5.70 8.66 -3.16
C GLY A 259 -6.34 8.81 -1.77
N GLY A 260 -7.52 8.25 -1.61
CA GLY A 260 -8.34 8.38 -0.39
C GLY A 260 -7.64 8.05 0.94
N ILE A 261 -6.54 7.25 0.92
CA ILE A 261 -5.83 6.88 2.15
C ILE A 261 -5.15 8.08 2.83
N ALA A 262 -4.57 9.02 2.08
CA ALA A 262 -3.95 10.20 2.68
C ALA A 262 -5.02 11.08 3.37
N THR A 263 -6.14 11.31 2.69
CA THR A 263 -7.30 12.03 3.27
C THR A 263 -7.84 11.30 4.50
N LEU A 264 -7.99 9.98 4.41
CA LEU A 264 -8.43 9.16 5.54
C LEU A 264 -7.52 9.32 6.75
N LEU A 265 -6.20 9.24 6.58
CA LEU A 265 -5.24 9.33 7.70
C LEU A 265 -5.27 10.70 8.36
N VAL A 266 -5.44 11.79 7.61
CA VAL A 266 -5.58 13.13 8.18
C VAL A 266 -6.87 13.25 8.98
N ARG A 267 -8.02 12.92 8.38
CA ARG A 267 -9.32 13.04 9.05
C ARG A 267 -9.46 12.10 10.24
N LEU A 268 -8.96 10.87 10.10
CA LEU A 268 -8.95 9.92 11.20
C LEU A 268 -8.02 10.36 12.33
N GLY A 269 -6.82 10.88 12.00
CA GLY A 269 -5.89 11.39 12.99
C GLY A 269 -6.49 12.55 13.80
N ASP A 270 -7.18 13.49 13.13
CA ASP A 270 -7.91 14.58 13.78
C ASP A 270 -9.01 14.02 14.70
N ALA A 271 -9.84 13.10 14.20
CA ALA A 271 -10.93 12.50 14.99
C ALA A 271 -10.42 11.67 16.18
N LEU A 272 -9.31 10.95 16.02
CA LEU A 272 -8.71 10.18 17.12
C LEU A 272 -8.21 11.06 18.26
N THR A 273 -7.74 12.28 18.00
CA THR A 273 -7.31 13.20 19.06
C THR A 273 -8.46 13.76 19.88
N GLU A 274 -9.71 13.59 19.43
CA GLU A 274 -10.92 13.93 20.19
C GLU A 274 -11.42 12.78 21.06
N GLU A 275 -10.86 11.56 20.89
CA GLU A 275 -11.24 10.37 21.66
C GLU A 275 -10.55 10.35 23.03
N GLU A 276 -11.30 9.99 24.07
CA GLU A 276 -10.76 9.84 25.42
C GLU A 276 -9.64 8.78 25.46
N GLY A 277 -8.49 9.13 26.01
CA GLY A 277 -7.34 8.23 26.15
C GLY A 277 -6.38 8.23 24.96
N ILE A 278 -6.54 9.15 23.99
CA ILE A 278 -5.58 9.40 22.91
C ILE A 278 -5.20 10.89 22.93
N ASP A 279 -4.02 11.19 23.47
CA ASP A 279 -3.59 12.59 23.57
C ASP A 279 -2.86 13.05 22.31
N ARG A 280 -2.25 12.10 21.57
CA ARG A 280 -1.45 12.40 20.39
C ARG A 280 -1.62 11.36 19.30
N VAL A 281 -1.72 11.83 18.05
CA VAL A 281 -1.61 11.00 16.85
C VAL A 281 -0.42 11.49 16.01
N LEU A 282 0.43 10.59 15.55
CA LEU A 282 1.53 10.89 14.65
C LEU A 282 1.28 10.21 13.29
N THR A 283 1.13 11.01 12.24
CA THR A 283 1.04 10.51 10.87
C THR A 283 2.42 10.59 10.20
N LEU A 284 3.00 9.42 9.92
CA LEU A 284 4.27 9.30 9.23
C LEU A 284 4.01 9.19 7.73
N SER A 285 4.65 10.04 6.95
CA SER A 285 4.49 10.09 5.50
C SER A 285 5.83 10.27 4.80
N ARG A 286 5.84 10.23 3.48
CA ARG A 286 7.02 10.58 2.70
C ARG A 286 7.34 12.08 2.85
N GLY A 287 8.61 12.44 2.75
CA GLY A 287 9.04 13.83 2.68
C GLY A 287 10.52 13.98 2.35
N THR A 288 10.99 15.21 2.39
CA THR A 288 12.39 15.57 2.15
C THR A 288 13.20 15.59 3.46
N TRP A 289 14.52 15.57 3.34
CA TRP A 289 15.42 15.67 4.49
C TRP A 289 15.27 16.99 5.26
N ALA A 290 15.04 18.11 4.57
CA ALA A 290 14.81 19.40 5.20
C ALA A 290 13.46 19.45 5.95
N GLU A 291 12.44 18.77 5.46
CA GLU A 291 11.16 18.63 6.15
C GLU A 291 11.30 17.73 7.39
N ALA A 292 12.02 16.62 7.26
CA ALA A 292 12.29 15.72 8.38
C ALA A 292 13.09 16.43 9.49
N GLU A 293 14.12 17.20 9.13
CA GLU A 293 14.89 18.00 10.10
C GLU A 293 13.98 18.94 10.91
N ARG A 294 13.11 19.69 10.22
CA ARG A 294 12.17 20.62 10.87
C ARG A 294 11.16 19.90 11.77
N ALA A 295 10.57 18.82 11.26
CA ALA A 295 9.57 18.07 12.01
C ALA A 295 10.16 17.41 13.26
N LEU A 296 11.39 16.86 13.18
CA LEU A 296 12.07 16.26 14.34
C LEU A 296 12.40 17.30 15.44
N ALA A 297 12.66 18.55 15.04
CA ALA A 297 12.92 19.64 15.99
C ALA A 297 11.63 20.14 16.69
N ASP A 298 10.45 19.88 16.13
CA ASP A 298 9.17 20.44 16.61
C ASP A 298 8.05 19.37 16.59
N LEU A 299 8.35 18.16 17.07
CA LEU A 299 7.32 17.12 17.24
C LEU A 299 6.36 17.54 18.36
N PRO A 300 5.05 17.55 18.11
CA PRO A 300 4.08 17.99 19.12
C PRO A 300 4.00 17.00 20.29
N ALA A 301 3.78 17.49 21.49
CA ALA A 301 3.54 16.69 22.69
C ALA A 301 2.09 16.16 22.75
N ALA A 302 1.15 16.80 22.07
CA ALA A 302 -0.28 16.46 22.01
C ALA A 302 -0.88 16.87 20.66
N GLY A 303 -2.05 16.34 20.33
CA GLY A 303 -2.78 16.61 19.09
C GLY A 303 -2.27 15.80 17.90
N HIS A 304 -2.67 16.18 16.68
CA HIS A 304 -2.29 15.47 15.46
C HIS A 304 -1.01 16.08 14.86
N GLY A 305 0.07 15.32 14.87
CA GLY A 305 1.37 15.68 14.31
C GLY A 305 1.69 14.93 13.01
N PHE A 306 2.49 15.59 12.15
CA PHE A 306 2.94 15.03 10.86
C PHE A 306 4.46 14.92 10.85
N ALA A 307 4.96 13.72 10.59
CA ALA A 307 6.38 13.43 10.64
C ALA A 307 6.86 12.80 9.32
N PRO A 308 7.56 13.55 8.47
CA PRO A 308 8.03 13.05 7.19
C PRO A 308 9.21 12.08 7.35
N VAL A 309 9.10 10.92 6.71
CA VAL A 309 10.17 9.96 6.50
C VAL A 309 10.95 10.40 5.26
N PRO A 310 12.23 10.76 5.39
CA PRO A 310 12.98 11.33 4.28
C PRO A 310 13.45 10.25 3.30
N PHE A 311 13.27 10.53 2.01
CA PHE A 311 13.82 9.71 0.93
C PHE A 311 14.67 10.55 -0.03
N VAL A 312 15.70 9.94 -0.60
CA VAL A 312 16.45 10.51 -1.70
C VAL A 312 15.70 10.26 -3.01
N GLY A 313 15.61 11.28 -3.86
CA GLY A 313 14.98 11.19 -5.18
C GLY A 313 13.47 11.40 -5.19
N ALA A 314 12.88 11.28 -6.37
CA ALA A 314 11.45 11.51 -6.62
C ALA A 314 10.58 10.39 -6.02
N ALA A 315 9.25 10.64 -5.95
CA ALA A 315 8.28 9.59 -5.67
C ALA A 315 8.40 8.45 -6.69
N VAL A 316 8.19 7.23 -6.22
CA VAL A 316 8.08 6.05 -7.10
C VAL A 316 6.75 5.37 -6.83
N PRO A 317 6.14 4.71 -7.82
CA PRO A 317 4.95 3.90 -7.62
C PRO A 317 5.18 2.83 -6.54
N MET A 318 4.13 2.50 -5.80
CA MET A 318 4.19 1.54 -4.68
C MET A 318 4.85 0.19 -5.05
N PRO A 319 4.58 -0.44 -6.22
CA PRO A 319 5.25 -1.69 -6.59
C PRO A 319 6.77 -1.55 -6.77
N GLN A 320 7.26 -0.35 -7.05
CA GLN A 320 8.69 -0.05 -7.25
C GLN A 320 9.40 0.44 -5.98
N ALA A 321 8.66 0.61 -4.87
CA ALA A 321 9.19 1.22 -3.65
C ALA A 321 10.00 0.27 -2.76
N TRP A 322 10.00 -1.03 -3.01
CA TRP A 322 10.69 -2.04 -2.19
C TRP A 322 12.15 -1.74 -1.88
N PRO A 323 12.97 -1.19 -2.80
CA PRO A 323 14.35 -0.81 -2.50
C PRO A 323 14.49 0.28 -1.42
N ARG A 324 13.41 1.03 -1.12
CA ARG A 324 13.43 2.09 -0.10
C ARG A 324 13.28 1.56 1.33
N ARG A 325 13.22 0.25 1.52
CA ARG A 325 13.06 -0.39 2.82
C ARG A 325 14.03 0.15 3.89
N THR A 326 15.31 0.22 3.58
CA THR A 326 16.34 0.69 4.53
C THR A 326 16.12 2.14 4.96
N ALA A 327 15.88 3.02 4.00
CA ALA A 327 15.59 4.44 4.30
C ALA A 327 14.30 4.59 5.11
N ALA A 328 13.26 3.79 4.78
CA ALA A 328 12.02 3.76 5.56
C ALA A 328 12.26 3.30 7.01
N GLU A 329 12.99 2.20 7.22
CA GLU A 329 13.32 1.70 8.56
C GLU A 329 14.05 2.75 9.40
N ARG A 330 15.07 3.40 8.84
CA ARG A 330 15.83 4.45 9.52
C ARG A 330 14.95 5.65 9.86
N GLY A 331 14.22 6.17 8.89
CA GLY A 331 13.36 7.34 9.10
C GLY A 331 12.24 7.07 10.12
N ILE A 332 11.57 5.91 10.04
CA ILE A 332 10.52 5.51 11.00
C ILE A 332 11.13 5.34 12.40
N ARG A 333 12.25 4.63 12.54
CA ARG A 333 12.95 4.45 13.83
C ARG A 333 13.27 5.79 14.48
N ARG A 334 13.82 6.72 13.72
CA ARG A 334 14.18 8.08 14.15
C ARG A 334 12.99 8.82 14.70
N ILE A 335 11.89 8.83 13.95
CA ILE A 335 10.66 9.51 14.35
C ILE A 335 10.07 8.89 15.62
N LEU A 336 9.95 7.56 15.68
CA LEU A 336 9.37 6.88 16.84
C LEU A 336 10.23 7.06 18.09
N ARG A 337 11.57 7.07 17.97
CA ARG A 337 12.48 7.37 19.10
C ARG A 337 12.38 8.83 19.54
N ALA A 338 12.30 9.77 18.60
CA ALA A 338 12.14 11.19 18.90
C ALA A 338 10.75 11.48 19.54
N ALA A 339 9.73 10.77 19.14
CA ALA A 339 8.40 10.87 19.72
C ALA A 339 8.37 10.49 21.21
N GLY A 340 9.32 9.68 21.69
CA GLY A 340 9.43 9.21 23.06
C GLY A 340 8.40 8.13 23.37
N ARG A 341 7.17 8.52 23.69
CA ARG A 341 6.07 7.58 23.95
C ARG A 341 5.30 7.30 22.65
N VAL A 342 5.22 6.04 22.28
CA VAL A 342 4.30 5.52 21.25
C VAL A 342 3.70 4.22 21.73
N ASP A 343 2.41 4.23 22.02
CA ASP A 343 1.70 3.10 22.63
C ASP A 343 1.23 2.09 21.59
N VAL A 344 0.92 2.54 20.36
CA VAL A 344 0.45 1.69 19.26
C VAL A 344 0.97 2.21 17.92
N LEU A 345 1.37 1.29 17.05
CA LEU A 345 1.65 1.56 15.64
C LEU A 345 0.59 0.88 14.77
N HIS A 346 -0.21 1.66 14.04
CA HIS A 346 -1.27 1.15 13.18
C HIS A 346 -0.81 1.05 11.72
N LEU A 347 -0.74 -0.17 11.18
CA LEU A 347 -0.39 -0.51 9.80
C LEU A 347 -1.66 -0.85 9.00
N ARG A 348 -1.75 -0.36 7.75
CA ARG A 348 -2.96 -0.52 6.93
C ARG A 348 -2.75 -1.24 5.61
N MET A 349 -1.53 -1.41 5.18
CA MET A 349 -1.19 -2.02 3.87
C MET A 349 -0.04 -3.01 4.04
N ALA A 350 0.06 -3.98 3.12
CA ALA A 350 1.22 -4.86 3.03
C ALA A 350 2.20 -4.32 1.98
N ASP A 351 2.88 -3.25 2.33
CA ASP A 351 3.82 -2.50 1.50
C ASP A 351 5.20 -2.36 2.15
N VAL A 352 6.10 -1.62 1.50
CA VAL A 352 7.45 -1.37 2.03
C VAL A 352 7.41 -0.60 3.35
N GLY A 353 6.47 0.34 3.51
CA GLY A 353 6.28 1.11 4.73
C GLY A 353 5.90 0.22 5.91
N SER A 354 4.92 -0.65 5.73
CA SER A 354 4.50 -1.60 6.76
C SER A 354 5.57 -2.66 7.06
N LEU A 355 6.30 -3.12 6.04
CA LEU A 355 7.45 -4.01 6.23
C LEU A 355 8.52 -3.37 7.13
N ALA A 356 8.89 -2.13 6.84
CA ALA A 356 9.88 -1.35 7.59
C ALA A 356 9.36 -1.03 9.01
N ALA A 357 8.13 -0.55 9.12
CA ALA A 357 7.52 -0.15 10.37
C ALA A 357 7.34 -1.32 11.34
N ALA A 358 6.93 -2.50 10.85
CA ALA A 358 6.83 -3.71 11.68
C ALA A 358 8.20 -4.17 12.23
N ALA A 359 9.28 -4.00 11.45
CA ALA A 359 10.63 -4.31 11.92
C ALA A 359 11.06 -3.34 13.05
N VAL A 360 10.80 -2.04 12.87
CA VAL A 360 11.09 -1.01 13.88
C VAL A 360 10.21 -1.17 15.12
N ALA A 361 8.92 -1.47 14.96
CA ALA A 361 8.01 -1.70 16.08
C ALA A 361 8.49 -2.86 16.97
N ARG A 362 8.98 -3.95 16.35
CA ARG A 362 9.55 -5.08 17.09
C ARG A 362 10.82 -4.67 17.85
N GLU A 363 11.70 -3.86 17.22
CA GLU A 363 12.93 -3.35 17.86
C GLU A 363 12.63 -2.45 19.06
N LEU A 364 11.57 -1.63 18.97
CA LEU A 364 11.18 -0.68 20.00
C LEU A 364 10.07 -1.21 20.94
N GLU A 365 9.69 -2.47 20.79
CA GLU A 365 8.65 -3.13 21.59
C GLU A 365 7.28 -2.40 21.54
N ILE A 366 6.94 -1.81 20.38
CA ILE A 366 5.69 -1.11 20.18
C ILE A 366 4.64 -2.10 19.64
N PRO A 367 3.46 -2.24 20.28
CA PRO A 367 2.36 -3.06 19.79
C PRO A 367 1.89 -2.59 18.40
N VAL A 368 1.69 -3.55 17.50
CA VAL A 368 1.19 -3.28 16.14
C VAL A 368 -0.29 -3.62 16.06
N VAL A 369 -1.10 -2.70 15.57
CA VAL A 369 -2.44 -2.96 15.04
C VAL A 369 -2.34 -3.03 13.52
N PHE A 370 -2.91 -4.06 12.90
CA PHE A 370 -2.87 -4.24 11.46
C PHE A 370 -4.26 -4.31 10.86
N THR A 371 -4.60 -3.34 9.99
CA THR A 371 -5.80 -3.44 9.13
C THR A 371 -5.49 -4.40 8.00
N VAL A 372 -6.14 -5.56 8.00
CA VAL A 372 -5.90 -6.63 7.04
C VAL A 372 -6.57 -6.30 5.72
N ALA A 373 -5.76 -5.93 4.73
CA ALA A 373 -6.19 -5.80 3.35
C ALA A 373 -5.64 -6.99 2.55
N PRO A 374 -6.48 -7.96 2.15
CA PRO A 374 -6.05 -9.17 1.43
C PRO A 374 -5.82 -8.91 -0.06
N ASP A 375 -5.31 -7.73 -0.42
CA ASP A 375 -5.15 -7.28 -1.80
C ASP A 375 -4.40 -8.29 -2.69
N PRO A 376 -3.20 -8.81 -2.33
CA PRO A 376 -2.51 -9.77 -3.18
C PRO A 376 -3.29 -11.09 -3.33
N HIS A 377 -3.95 -11.56 -2.27
CA HIS A 377 -4.72 -12.81 -2.30
C HIS A 377 -5.91 -12.69 -3.23
N ALA A 378 -6.65 -11.62 -3.12
CA ALA A 378 -7.85 -11.41 -3.94
C ALA A 378 -7.50 -11.15 -5.41
N LEU A 379 -6.38 -10.49 -5.69
CA LEU A 379 -5.89 -10.34 -7.06
C LEU A 379 -5.50 -11.70 -7.67
N ILE A 380 -4.76 -12.53 -6.93
CA ILE A 380 -4.41 -13.89 -7.35
C ILE A 380 -5.69 -14.70 -7.59
N ALA A 381 -6.64 -14.70 -6.65
CA ALA A 381 -7.90 -15.44 -6.80
C ALA A 381 -8.71 -15.01 -8.03
N GLY A 382 -8.81 -13.71 -8.29
CA GLY A 382 -9.51 -13.19 -9.47
C GLY A 382 -8.83 -13.56 -10.78
N LEU A 383 -7.50 -13.47 -10.84
CA LEU A 383 -6.72 -13.87 -12.03
C LEU A 383 -6.77 -15.38 -12.27
N ASP A 384 -6.75 -16.20 -11.20
CA ASP A 384 -6.89 -17.66 -11.27
C ASP A 384 -8.28 -18.04 -11.80
N ALA A 385 -9.34 -17.49 -11.21
CA ALA A 385 -10.72 -17.75 -11.62
C ALA A 385 -11.01 -17.36 -13.07
N SER A 386 -10.40 -16.27 -13.56
CA SER A 386 -10.53 -15.83 -14.97
C SER A 386 -9.60 -16.59 -15.94
N GLY A 387 -8.69 -17.42 -15.44
CA GLY A 387 -7.67 -18.07 -16.24
C GLY A 387 -6.57 -17.14 -16.76
N ALA A 388 -6.49 -15.90 -16.26
CA ALA A 388 -5.46 -14.92 -16.63
C ALA A 388 -4.13 -15.13 -15.89
N LEU A 389 -4.10 -16.01 -14.90
CA LEU A 389 -2.93 -16.50 -14.19
C LEU A 389 -3.04 -18.00 -14.00
N SER A 390 -1.98 -18.70 -14.27
CA SER A 390 -1.91 -20.16 -14.12
C SER A 390 -0.64 -20.56 -13.36
N ARG A 391 -0.57 -21.84 -12.98
CA ARG A 391 0.64 -22.41 -12.35
C ARG A 391 1.87 -22.32 -13.25
N ALA A 392 1.66 -22.38 -14.56
CA ALA A 392 2.74 -22.42 -15.55
C ALA A 392 3.43 -21.06 -15.76
N ASP A 393 2.71 -19.97 -15.55
CA ASP A 393 3.21 -18.60 -15.73
C ASP A 393 3.27 -17.80 -14.41
N PHE A 394 2.97 -18.44 -13.28
CA PHE A 394 2.93 -17.79 -11.96
C PHE A 394 4.26 -17.12 -11.61
N GLY A 395 5.40 -17.76 -11.84
CA GLY A 395 6.71 -17.24 -11.49
C GLY A 395 7.09 -16.02 -12.34
N ASP A 396 6.79 -16.02 -13.64
CA ASP A 396 7.04 -14.88 -14.51
C ASP A 396 6.18 -13.66 -14.10
N ARG A 397 4.95 -13.90 -13.67
CA ARG A 397 4.08 -12.85 -13.13
C ARG A 397 4.55 -12.42 -11.74
N ASP A 398 5.00 -13.33 -10.90
CA ASP A 398 5.51 -13.05 -9.56
C ASP A 398 6.77 -12.17 -9.59
N ALA A 399 7.66 -12.33 -10.58
CA ALA A 399 8.82 -11.44 -10.76
C ALA A 399 8.45 -9.95 -11.00
N VAL A 400 7.20 -9.68 -11.38
CA VAL A 400 6.67 -8.31 -11.61
C VAL A 400 5.79 -7.84 -10.46
N GLU A 401 4.89 -8.70 -10.01
CA GLU A 401 3.84 -8.38 -9.01
C GLU A 401 4.26 -8.72 -7.58
N HIS A 402 5.31 -9.53 -7.40
CA HIS A 402 5.83 -10.00 -6.12
C HIS A 402 4.76 -10.69 -5.26
N PHE A 403 3.88 -11.47 -5.89
CA PHE A 403 2.72 -12.11 -5.27
C PHE A 403 3.10 -12.97 -4.07
N TRP A 404 4.09 -13.85 -4.23
CA TRP A 404 4.52 -14.73 -3.15
C TRP A 404 5.00 -13.94 -1.93
N PHE A 405 5.83 -12.92 -2.15
CA PHE A 405 6.33 -12.08 -1.08
C PHE A 405 5.20 -11.31 -0.39
N ARG A 406 4.31 -10.69 -1.17
CA ARG A 406 3.19 -9.88 -0.66
C ARG A 406 2.19 -10.72 0.13
N VAL A 407 1.88 -11.94 -0.34
CA VAL A 407 1.04 -12.92 0.38
C VAL A 407 1.66 -13.25 1.75
N ARG A 408 2.96 -13.56 1.77
CA ARG A 408 3.67 -13.86 3.01
C ARG A 408 3.76 -12.65 3.94
N LEU A 409 3.91 -11.47 3.39
CA LEU A 409 3.93 -10.23 4.19
C LEU A 409 2.60 -9.98 4.89
N VAL A 410 1.46 -10.11 4.18
CA VAL A 410 0.12 -10.00 4.80
C VAL A 410 -0.04 -11.01 5.94
N GLN A 411 0.29 -12.28 5.69
CA GLN A 411 0.19 -13.35 6.70
C GLN A 411 1.05 -13.04 7.93
N ARG A 412 2.29 -12.58 7.71
CA ARG A 412 3.21 -12.23 8.78
C ARG A 412 2.72 -11.03 9.58
N LEU A 413 2.33 -9.94 8.92
CA LEU A 413 1.81 -8.75 9.61
C LEU A 413 0.58 -9.09 10.44
N ALA A 414 -0.34 -9.92 9.93
CA ALA A 414 -1.52 -10.35 10.68
C ALA A 414 -1.19 -11.27 11.86
N ALA A 415 -0.21 -12.17 11.70
CA ALA A 415 0.22 -13.07 12.77
C ALA A 415 0.98 -12.34 13.89
N ASP A 416 1.84 -11.38 13.52
CA ASP A 416 2.68 -10.60 14.44
C ASP A 416 1.90 -9.44 15.10
N ALA A 417 0.77 -9.01 14.55
CA ALA A 417 -0.04 -7.93 15.11
C ALA A 417 -0.60 -8.28 16.49
N ALA A 418 -0.56 -7.33 17.43
CA ALA A 418 -1.25 -7.45 18.72
C ALA A 418 -2.76 -7.57 18.51
N HIS A 419 -3.28 -6.82 17.53
CA HIS A 419 -4.69 -6.85 17.15
C HIS A 419 -4.85 -6.63 15.66
N THR A 420 -5.81 -7.31 15.03
CA THR A 420 -6.14 -7.08 13.63
C THR A 420 -7.48 -6.36 13.48
N VAL A 421 -7.53 -5.45 12.53
CA VAL A 421 -8.74 -4.75 12.09
C VAL A 421 -9.16 -5.34 10.74
N LEU A 422 -10.43 -5.66 10.62
CA LEU A 422 -11.04 -6.30 9.45
C LEU A 422 -12.15 -5.42 8.90
N PHE A 423 -12.27 -5.37 7.59
CA PHE A 423 -13.43 -4.72 6.95
C PHE A 423 -14.67 -5.63 7.02
N PRO A 424 -15.87 -5.05 7.20
CA PRO A 424 -17.10 -5.84 7.16
C PRO A 424 -17.28 -6.51 5.80
N ARG A 425 -17.65 -7.80 5.81
CA ARG A 425 -17.95 -8.62 4.64
C ARG A 425 -19.02 -9.64 5.00
N ALA A 426 -19.81 -10.07 4.02
CA ALA A 426 -20.89 -11.02 4.25
C ALA A 426 -20.42 -12.33 4.89
N GLU A 427 -19.36 -12.93 4.37
CA GLU A 427 -18.81 -14.22 4.84
C GLU A 427 -17.38 -14.04 5.34
N LEU A 428 -17.20 -13.09 6.29
CA LEU A 428 -15.88 -12.64 6.72
C LEU A 428 -15.00 -13.79 7.23
N ALA A 429 -15.52 -14.66 8.12
CA ALA A 429 -14.73 -15.75 8.70
C ALA A 429 -14.30 -16.79 7.66
N GLU A 430 -15.16 -17.09 6.69
CA GLU A 430 -14.85 -17.99 5.59
C GLU A 430 -13.83 -17.34 4.65
N THR A 431 -14.05 -16.10 4.26
CA THR A 431 -13.12 -15.33 3.41
C THR A 431 -11.72 -15.25 4.06
N MET A 432 -11.63 -14.95 5.35
CA MET A 432 -10.33 -14.88 6.04
C MET A 432 -9.62 -16.23 6.08
N ARG A 433 -10.36 -17.32 6.29
CA ARG A 433 -9.81 -18.67 6.28
C ARG A 433 -9.39 -19.10 4.87
N ASP A 434 -10.24 -18.89 3.88
CA ASP A 434 -10.02 -19.38 2.52
C ASP A 434 -9.01 -18.55 1.73
N MET A 435 -8.95 -17.24 1.96
CA MET A 435 -7.96 -16.39 1.29
C MET A 435 -6.63 -16.34 2.05
N LEU A 436 -6.66 -16.06 3.34
CA LEU A 436 -5.46 -15.77 4.15
C LEU A 436 -4.97 -16.95 4.98
N GLY A 437 -5.80 -17.96 5.17
CA GLY A 437 -5.52 -19.08 6.10
C GLY A 437 -5.65 -18.66 7.58
N ILE A 438 -6.35 -17.55 7.87
CA ILE A 438 -6.53 -17.04 9.23
C ILE A 438 -7.91 -17.42 9.75
N ASP A 439 -7.95 -18.22 10.82
CA ASP A 439 -9.21 -18.53 11.52
C ASP A 439 -9.48 -17.48 12.60
N ILE A 440 -10.28 -16.48 12.25
CA ILE A 440 -10.66 -15.40 13.17
C ILE A 440 -11.60 -15.84 14.29
N THR A 441 -12.13 -17.07 14.22
CA THR A 441 -13.00 -17.62 15.27
C THR A 441 -12.20 -18.32 16.36
N ALA A 442 -10.95 -18.68 16.12
CA ALA A 442 -10.07 -19.32 17.10
C ALA A 442 -9.64 -18.35 18.23
N HIS A 443 -9.44 -17.07 17.88
CA HIS A 443 -9.02 -16.01 18.78
C HIS A 443 -9.82 -14.72 18.51
N PRO A 444 -11.16 -14.72 18.72
CA PRO A 444 -12.01 -13.60 18.36
C PRO A 444 -11.65 -12.29 19.10
N GLU A 445 -11.03 -12.39 20.28
CA GLU A 445 -10.54 -11.23 21.05
C GLU A 445 -9.42 -10.45 20.34
N ARG A 446 -8.71 -11.05 19.40
CA ARG A 446 -7.62 -10.44 18.62
C ARG A 446 -8.09 -9.78 17.32
N HIS A 447 -9.38 -9.84 17.02
CA HIS A 447 -9.92 -9.37 15.77
C HIS A 447 -11.08 -8.42 16.03
N SER A 448 -11.13 -7.29 15.32
CA SER A 448 -12.25 -6.35 15.36
C SER A 448 -12.70 -5.98 13.95
N ILE A 449 -14.00 -5.93 13.76
CA ILE A 449 -14.58 -5.44 12.50
C ILE A 449 -14.79 -3.93 12.66
N VAL A 450 -14.02 -3.14 11.90
CA VAL A 450 -14.14 -1.69 11.90
C VAL A 450 -14.30 -1.23 10.45
N PRO A 451 -15.45 -0.67 10.10
CA PRO A 451 -15.65 -0.07 8.78
C PRO A 451 -14.81 1.21 8.62
N GLU A 452 -14.50 1.56 7.39
CA GLU A 452 -13.94 2.89 7.10
C GLU A 452 -15.03 3.96 7.29
N GLY A 453 -14.59 5.14 7.72
CA GLY A 453 -15.44 6.31 7.91
C GLY A 453 -15.13 7.40 6.90
N ILE A 454 -16.12 8.25 6.63
CA ILE A 454 -15.98 9.45 5.80
C ILE A 454 -16.22 10.73 6.61
N ASP A 455 -15.64 11.84 6.12
CA ASP A 455 -15.96 13.19 6.64
C ASP A 455 -17.31 13.63 6.06
N VAL A 456 -18.37 13.28 6.76
CA VAL A 456 -19.76 13.60 6.34
C VAL A 456 -19.98 15.09 6.25
N ARG A 457 -19.35 15.90 7.13
CA ARG A 457 -19.49 17.36 7.12
C ARG A 457 -19.00 17.99 5.82
N LEU A 458 -17.96 17.40 5.20
CA LEU A 458 -17.47 17.85 3.91
C LEU A 458 -18.50 17.59 2.80
N VAL A 459 -19.10 16.39 2.79
CA VAL A 459 -20.12 16.00 1.81
C VAL A 459 -21.38 16.84 1.97
N GLU A 460 -21.85 17.06 3.20
CA GLU A 460 -23.03 17.88 3.50
C GLU A 460 -22.85 19.33 3.03
N ARG A 461 -21.70 19.95 3.29
CA ARG A 461 -21.39 21.30 2.78
C ARG A 461 -21.39 21.34 1.26
N GLY A 462 -20.79 20.32 0.62
CA GLY A 462 -20.77 20.22 -0.84
C GLY A 462 -22.17 20.07 -1.45
N GLU A 463 -23.02 19.23 -0.85
CA GLU A 463 -24.39 19.03 -1.27
C GLU A 463 -25.25 20.30 -1.10
N GLN A 464 -25.11 20.97 0.06
CA GLN A 464 -25.84 22.23 0.33
C GLN A 464 -25.43 23.34 -0.66
N ALA A 465 -24.14 23.48 -0.94
CA ALA A 465 -23.65 24.44 -1.93
C ALA A 465 -24.19 24.14 -3.35
N ALA A 466 -24.21 22.88 -3.75
CA ALA A 466 -24.71 22.48 -5.05
C ALA A 466 -26.23 22.69 -5.18
N ARG A 467 -26.98 22.39 -4.11
CA ARG A 467 -28.45 22.60 -4.04
C ARG A 467 -28.81 24.08 -4.16
N ALA A 468 -28.11 24.95 -3.42
CA ALA A 468 -28.33 26.39 -3.50
C ALA A 468 -27.99 26.95 -4.89
N ALA A 469 -26.88 26.49 -5.47
CA ALA A 469 -26.51 26.86 -6.84
C ALA A 469 -27.53 26.38 -7.88
N ALA A 470 -28.14 25.20 -7.69
CA ALA A 470 -29.22 24.71 -8.55
C ALA A 470 -30.51 25.54 -8.42
N ALA A 471 -30.76 26.09 -7.22
CA ALA A 471 -31.87 27.01 -6.96
C ALA A 471 -31.63 28.45 -7.44
N GLY A 472 -30.41 28.78 -7.89
CA GLY A 472 -30.01 30.13 -8.28
C GLY A 472 -29.81 31.08 -7.09
N GLU A 473 -29.50 30.53 -5.92
CA GLU A 473 -29.20 31.29 -4.71
C GLU A 473 -27.72 31.68 -4.65
N ASP A 474 -27.43 32.94 -4.33
CA ASP A 474 -26.05 33.40 -4.06
C ASP A 474 -25.61 32.88 -2.68
N VAL A 475 -24.80 31.84 -2.68
CA VAL A 475 -24.10 31.38 -1.48
C VAL A 475 -22.71 31.97 -1.49
N ALA A 476 -22.32 32.63 -0.40
CA ALA A 476 -20.94 33.06 -0.20
C ALA A 476 -20.06 31.81 -0.07
N LEU A 477 -19.44 31.41 -1.18
CA LEU A 477 -18.49 30.29 -1.24
C LEU A 477 -17.11 30.83 -0.92
N ASP A 478 -16.33 30.07 -0.16
CA ASP A 478 -14.92 30.36 0.04
C ASP A 478 -14.19 30.40 -1.31
N ALA A 479 -13.19 31.27 -1.45
CA ALA A 479 -12.45 31.45 -2.69
C ALA A 479 -11.83 30.10 -3.15
N GLY A 480 -12.28 29.58 -4.29
CA GLY A 480 -11.90 28.27 -4.83
C GLY A 480 -12.99 27.19 -4.70
N ASP A 481 -14.11 27.50 -4.08
CA ASP A 481 -15.21 26.58 -3.79
C ASP A 481 -16.39 26.64 -4.80
N ASP A 482 -16.17 27.19 -5.97
CA ASP A 482 -17.19 27.31 -6.98
C ASP A 482 -17.34 26.03 -7.86
N LEU A 483 -18.47 25.90 -8.52
CA LEU A 483 -18.73 24.85 -9.50
C LEU A 483 -18.20 25.20 -10.91
N SER A 484 -17.41 26.27 -11.06
CA SER A 484 -16.95 26.80 -12.35
C SER A 484 -16.15 25.77 -13.15
N ALA A 485 -15.36 24.94 -12.50
CA ALA A 485 -14.60 23.90 -13.16
C ALA A 485 -15.54 22.80 -13.72
N LEU A 486 -16.63 22.49 -13.04
CA LEU A 486 -17.67 21.58 -13.56
C LEU A 486 -18.41 22.24 -14.73
N ASP A 487 -18.80 23.51 -14.57
CA ASP A 487 -19.50 24.26 -15.63
C ASP A 487 -18.65 24.35 -16.90
N ALA A 488 -17.34 24.57 -16.78
CA ALA A 488 -16.42 24.58 -17.91
C ALA A 488 -16.41 23.25 -18.67
N LEU A 489 -16.35 22.12 -17.94
CA LEU A 489 -16.44 20.78 -18.55
C LEU A 489 -17.81 20.54 -19.20
N LEU A 490 -18.90 20.90 -18.52
CA LEU A 490 -20.26 20.73 -19.04
C LEU A 490 -20.55 21.63 -20.25
N ALA A 491 -19.86 22.78 -20.36
CA ALA A 491 -19.97 23.66 -21.53
C ALA A 491 -19.38 23.04 -22.79
N GLU A 492 -18.50 22.06 -22.69
CA GLU A 492 -17.98 21.29 -23.82
C GLU A 492 -19.02 20.35 -24.43
N LEU A 493 -20.10 20.03 -23.70
CA LEU A 493 -21.18 19.16 -24.19
C LEU A 493 -21.93 19.83 -25.36
N PRO A 494 -22.26 19.06 -26.42
CA PRO A 494 -23.18 19.48 -27.45
C PRO A 494 -24.53 19.93 -26.87
N ALA A 495 -25.22 20.85 -27.52
CA ALA A 495 -26.44 21.44 -27.01
C ALA A 495 -27.55 20.39 -26.74
N GLU A 496 -27.64 19.36 -27.61
CA GLU A 496 -28.57 18.26 -27.49
C GLU A 496 -28.35 17.34 -26.29
N ARG A 497 -27.14 17.39 -25.72
CA ARG A 497 -26.80 16.61 -24.53
C ARG A 497 -26.94 17.39 -23.22
N ARG A 498 -27.07 18.70 -23.33
CA ARG A 498 -27.33 19.56 -22.17
C ARG A 498 -28.78 19.29 -21.69
N GLY A 499 -28.93 19.06 -20.41
CA GLY A 499 -30.21 18.67 -19.83
C GLY A 499 -30.41 17.16 -19.65
N LEU A 500 -29.42 16.32 -20.04
CA LEU A 500 -29.34 14.94 -19.56
C LEU A 500 -28.70 14.92 -18.16
N PRO A 501 -29.13 13.97 -17.28
CA PRO A 501 -28.47 13.78 -15.98
C PRO A 501 -27.03 13.28 -16.15
N LEU A 502 -26.24 13.35 -15.05
CA LEU A 502 -24.86 12.89 -15.01
C LEU A 502 -24.76 11.52 -14.35
N LEU A 503 -23.97 10.64 -14.92
CA LEU A 503 -23.37 9.50 -14.23
C LEU A 503 -21.96 9.92 -13.82
N LEU A 504 -21.64 9.76 -12.53
CA LEU A 504 -20.34 10.10 -11.98
C LEU A 504 -19.60 8.84 -11.52
N SER A 505 -18.32 8.77 -11.85
CA SER A 505 -17.39 7.80 -11.27
C SER A 505 -16.13 8.51 -10.80
N VAL A 506 -15.67 8.23 -9.58
CA VAL A 506 -14.50 8.86 -8.96
C VAL A 506 -13.51 7.79 -8.54
N GLY A 507 -12.25 7.93 -8.93
CA GLY A 507 -11.20 7.00 -8.54
C GLY A 507 -9.93 7.19 -9.37
N ARG A 508 -8.92 6.35 -9.13
CA ARG A 508 -7.71 6.32 -9.93
C ARG A 508 -7.99 5.72 -11.31
N LEU A 509 -7.32 6.19 -12.35
CA LEU A 509 -7.32 5.54 -13.66
C LEU A 509 -6.44 4.29 -13.61
N HIS A 510 -6.98 3.23 -13.06
CA HIS A 510 -6.31 1.94 -12.88
C HIS A 510 -7.27 0.82 -13.26
N ARG A 511 -6.73 -0.27 -13.82
CA ARG A 511 -7.53 -1.44 -14.30
C ARG A 511 -8.52 -1.97 -13.25
N VAL A 512 -8.12 -1.98 -11.96
CA VAL A 512 -9.00 -2.47 -10.86
C VAL A 512 -10.20 -1.56 -10.62
N LYS A 513 -10.11 -0.25 -10.94
CA LYS A 513 -11.21 0.70 -10.76
C LYS A 513 -12.23 0.69 -11.90
N GLY A 514 -11.95 0.02 -13.00
CA GLY A 514 -12.91 -0.28 -14.07
C GLY A 514 -13.50 0.92 -14.82
N MET A 515 -12.88 2.12 -14.75
CA MET A 515 -13.39 3.30 -15.42
C MET A 515 -13.46 3.15 -16.94
N ALA A 516 -12.49 2.46 -17.54
CA ALA A 516 -12.52 2.16 -18.98
C ALA A 516 -13.67 1.20 -19.31
N THR A 517 -13.91 0.19 -18.49
CA THR A 517 -15.04 -0.74 -18.63
C THR A 517 -16.38 -0.01 -18.53
N LEU A 518 -16.50 0.96 -17.61
CA LEU A 518 -17.70 1.81 -17.51
C LEU A 518 -17.90 2.67 -18.78
N ALA A 519 -16.83 3.26 -19.29
CA ALA A 519 -16.91 4.04 -20.54
C ALA A 519 -17.33 3.18 -21.74
N GLU A 520 -16.81 1.96 -21.85
CA GLU A 520 -17.17 0.97 -22.86
C GLU A 520 -18.65 0.54 -22.72
N ALA A 521 -19.08 0.22 -21.50
CA ALA A 521 -20.48 -0.15 -21.21
C ALA A 521 -21.45 1.01 -21.52
N TRP A 522 -21.10 2.25 -21.14
CA TRP A 522 -21.89 3.43 -21.43
C TRP A 522 -21.99 3.70 -22.95
N ALA A 523 -20.86 3.67 -23.65
CA ALA A 523 -20.81 3.99 -25.09
C ALA A 523 -21.51 2.93 -25.95
N GLY A 524 -21.44 1.65 -25.55
CA GLY A 524 -21.99 0.51 -26.27
C GLY A 524 -23.46 0.18 -25.97
N SER A 525 -24.17 0.99 -25.17
CA SER A 525 -25.52 0.68 -24.70
C SER A 525 -26.47 1.88 -24.80
N PRO A 526 -27.80 1.68 -24.63
CA PRO A 526 -28.80 2.75 -24.57
C PRO A 526 -28.56 3.77 -23.43
N LEU A 527 -27.72 3.44 -22.46
CA LEU A 527 -27.33 4.32 -21.35
C LEU A 527 -26.74 5.64 -21.84
N ARG A 528 -26.01 5.62 -22.98
CA ARG A 528 -25.48 6.80 -23.64
C ARG A 528 -26.55 7.85 -23.96
N ASP A 529 -27.71 7.41 -24.41
CA ASP A 529 -28.79 8.33 -24.78
C ASP A 529 -29.54 8.89 -23.56
N ARG A 530 -29.32 8.31 -22.37
CA ARG A 530 -30.01 8.66 -21.13
C ARG A 530 -29.19 9.58 -20.19
N ALA A 531 -27.88 9.54 -20.25
CA ALA A 531 -27.02 10.31 -19.36
C ALA A 531 -25.69 10.67 -19.98
N ASN A 532 -25.05 11.74 -19.51
CA ASN A 532 -23.65 12.02 -19.74
C ASN A 532 -22.80 11.30 -18.70
N LEU A 533 -21.59 10.88 -19.09
CA LEU A 533 -20.64 10.20 -18.20
C LEU A 533 -19.50 11.13 -17.81
N LEU A 534 -19.32 11.37 -16.51
CA LEU A 534 -18.24 12.16 -15.94
C LEU A 534 -17.29 11.25 -15.16
N LEU A 535 -16.05 11.14 -15.62
CA LEU A 535 -14.99 10.38 -14.98
C LEU A 535 -14.02 11.35 -14.28
N VAL A 536 -13.81 11.15 -12.99
CA VAL A 536 -12.95 12.00 -12.14
C VAL A 536 -11.81 11.19 -11.56
N GLY A 537 -10.59 11.59 -11.87
CA GLY A 537 -9.36 11.00 -11.35
C GLY A 537 -8.31 10.79 -12.42
N GLY A 538 -7.12 10.39 -11.99
CA GLY A 538 -5.94 10.23 -12.82
C GLY A 538 -5.27 11.54 -13.22
N ASP A 539 -4.03 11.43 -13.69
CA ASP A 539 -3.27 12.54 -14.28
C ASP A 539 -3.44 12.51 -15.80
N LEU A 540 -4.09 13.54 -16.34
CA LEU A 540 -4.35 13.64 -17.78
C LEU A 540 -3.17 14.26 -18.55
N ASP A 541 -2.29 15.00 -17.86
CA ASP A 541 -1.17 15.74 -18.45
C ASP A 541 0.12 14.90 -18.47
N ALA A 542 0.37 14.15 -17.40
CA ALA A 542 1.54 13.30 -17.25
C ALA A 542 1.17 11.89 -16.71
N PRO A 543 0.32 11.13 -17.46
CA PRO A 543 -0.20 9.85 -16.99
C PRO A 543 0.91 8.82 -16.83
N THR A 544 0.77 7.99 -15.79
CA THR A 544 1.58 6.78 -15.63
C THR A 544 1.30 5.77 -16.75
N PRO A 545 2.14 4.74 -16.97
CA PRO A 545 1.87 3.70 -17.96
C PRO A 545 0.49 3.03 -17.79
N ASP A 546 0.09 2.73 -16.56
CA ASP A 546 -1.23 2.14 -16.27
C ASP A 546 -2.37 3.11 -16.59
N GLU A 547 -2.22 4.39 -16.23
CA GLU A 547 -3.21 5.41 -16.57
C GLU A 547 -3.29 5.63 -18.08
N THR A 548 -2.15 5.58 -18.79
CA THR A 548 -2.11 5.68 -20.25
C THR A 548 -2.92 4.57 -20.89
N GLU A 549 -2.75 3.31 -20.46
CA GLU A 549 -3.53 2.17 -20.96
C GLU A 549 -5.04 2.38 -20.76
N GLN A 550 -5.45 2.84 -19.58
CA GLN A 550 -6.87 3.10 -19.30
C GLN A 550 -7.42 4.27 -20.13
N LEU A 551 -6.64 5.36 -20.24
CA LEU A 551 -7.01 6.52 -21.08
C LEU A 551 -7.16 6.14 -22.56
N ASP A 552 -6.28 5.29 -23.10
CA ASP A 552 -6.36 4.85 -24.49
C ASP A 552 -7.61 4.00 -24.74
N ARG A 553 -7.99 3.13 -23.82
CA ARG A 553 -9.26 2.40 -23.86
C ARG A 553 -10.45 3.36 -23.86
N ILE A 554 -10.48 4.32 -22.93
CA ILE A 554 -11.55 5.31 -22.82
C ILE A 554 -11.63 6.16 -24.11
N ARG A 555 -10.50 6.60 -24.64
CA ARG A 555 -10.44 7.39 -25.90
C ARG A 555 -10.93 6.62 -27.12
N THR A 556 -10.72 5.29 -27.14
CA THR A 556 -11.20 4.43 -28.24
C THR A 556 -12.72 4.43 -28.36
N VAL A 557 -13.44 4.58 -27.24
CA VAL A 557 -14.90 4.64 -27.17
C VAL A 557 -15.43 6.04 -26.94
N ALA A 558 -14.54 7.06 -26.93
CA ALA A 558 -14.90 8.45 -26.69
C ALA A 558 -16.00 8.92 -27.65
N ALA A 559 -17.04 9.47 -27.08
CA ALA A 559 -18.19 9.95 -27.82
C ALA A 559 -18.77 11.18 -27.11
N ASP A 560 -19.59 11.93 -27.81
CA ASP A 560 -20.31 13.07 -27.23
C ASP A 560 -21.02 12.64 -25.94
N GLY A 561 -20.76 13.35 -24.85
CA GLY A 561 -21.31 13.05 -23.53
C GLY A 561 -20.37 12.36 -22.55
N LEU A 562 -19.16 11.96 -22.99
CA LEU A 562 -18.09 11.49 -22.10
C LEU A 562 -17.18 12.67 -21.72
N LEU A 563 -17.02 12.90 -20.41
CA LEU A 563 -16.20 13.98 -19.86
C LEU A 563 -15.11 13.38 -18.96
N LEU A 564 -13.86 13.82 -19.16
CA LEU A 564 -12.71 13.46 -18.36
C LEU A 564 -12.26 14.68 -17.55
N ALA A 565 -12.36 14.61 -16.25
CA ALA A 565 -12.06 15.74 -15.38
C ALA A 565 -10.62 15.74 -14.86
N GLY A 566 -9.92 14.59 -14.92
CA GLY A 566 -8.66 14.42 -14.23
C GLY A 566 -8.84 14.43 -12.71
N HIS A 567 -7.74 14.52 -11.99
CA HIS A 567 -7.76 14.60 -10.53
C HIS A 567 -8.45 15.88 -10.03
N ARG A 568 -9.26 15.74 -8.98
CA ARG A 568 -9.92 16.86 -8.29
C ARG A 568 -9.79 16.73 -6.77
N PRO A 569 -9.64 17.85 -6.03
CA PRO A 569 -9.64 17.84 -4.57
C PRO A 569 -10.97 17.31 -4.00
N ASN A 570 -10.91 16.71 -2.81
CA ASN A 570 -12.07 16.06 -2.18
C ASN A 570 -13.25 17.00 -1.97
N GLY A 571 -13.00 18.26 -1.57
CA GLY A 571 -14.06 19.26 -1.44
C GLY A 571 -14.75 19.59 -2.77
N THR A 572 -14.02 19.59 -3.88
CA THR A 572 -14.58 19.75 -5.22
C THR A 572 -15.43 18.55 -5.61
N VAL A 573 -14.95 17.33 -5.34
CA VAL A 573 -15.70 16.09 -5.59
C VAL A 573 -17.02 16.08 -4.81
N ALA A 574 -16.99 16.46 -3.53
CA ALA A 574 -18.18 16.54 -2.68
C ALA A 574 -19.25 17.47 -3.29
N ARG A 575 -18.86 18.64 -3.82
CA ARG A 575 -19.79 19.54 -4.52
C ARG A 575 -20.31 18.96 -5.84
N TRP A 576 -19.45 18.25 -6.57
CA TRP A 576 -19.84 17.62 -7.82
C TRP A 576 -20.84 16.47 -7.59
N LEU A 577 -20.69 15.70 -6.50
CA LEU A 577 -21.70 14.72 -6.06
C LEU A 577 -23.05 15.41 -5.82
N GLY A 578 -23.07 16.55 -5.12
CA GLY A 578 -24.28 17.35 -4.95
C GLY A 578 -24.85 17.88 -6.28
N ALA A 579 -23.98 18.33 -7.19
CA ALA A 579 -24.42 18.80 -8.52
C ALA A 579 -24.98 17.67 -9.40
N VAL A 580 -24.48 16.44 -9.27
CA VAL A 580 -25.06 15.27 -9.94
C VAL A 580 -26.47 14.99 -9.43
N ARG A 581 -26.73 15.17 -8.13
CA ARG A 581 -28.06 15.00 -7.55
C ARG A 581 -29.03 16.11 -7.96
N HIS A 582 -28.63 17.37 -7.78
CA HIS A 582 -29.52 18.53 -7.91
C HIS A 582 -29.55 19.15 -9.32
N GLY A 583 -28.61 18.70 -10.18
CA GLY A 583 -28.43 19.23 -11.53
C GLY A 583 -27.66 20.55 -11.57
N ARG A 584 -27.37 21.00 -12.80
CA ARG A 584 -26.74 22.30 -13.09
C ARG A 584 -27.59 23.04 -14.12
N PRO A 585 -28.25 24.16 -13.76
CA PRO A 585 -29.10 24.90 -14.67
C PRO A 585 -28.42 25.25 -15.97
N GLY A 586 -29.03 24.88 -17.09
CA GLY A 586 -28.50 25.09 -18.44
C GLY A 586 -27.45 24.06 -18.92
N PHE A 587 -27.01 23.13 -18.09
CA PHE A 587 -25.98 22.14 -18.41
C PHE A 587 -26.39 20.69 -18.17
N ALA A 588 -26.93 20.36 -17.01
CA ALA A 588 -27.30 19.00 -16.65
C ALA A 588 -28.58 18.95 -15.82
N ALA A 589 -29.43 17.95 -16.08
CA ALA A 589 -30.62 17.70 -15.27
C ALA A 589 -30.26 17.16 -13.88
N ALA A 590 -31.17 17.32 -12.92
CA ALA A 590 -31.15 16.62 -11.66
C ALA A 590 -31.39 15.11 -11.82
N GLY A 591 -31.14 14.31 -10.79
CA GLY A 591 -31.44 12.89 -10.80
C GLY A 591 -30.35 12.04 -11.47
N GLY A 592 -29.09 12.41 -11.30
CA GLY A 592 -27.95 11.59 -11.68
C GLY A 592 -27.66 10.47 -10.67
N ALA A 593 -26.66 9.64 -10.96
CA ALA A 593 -26.26 8.51 -10.12
C ALA A 593 -24.72 8.36 -10.05
N TYR A 594 -24.26 7.64 -9.05
CA TYR A 594 -22.83 7.29 -8.90
C TYR A 594 -22.60 5.84 -9.36
N VAL A 595 -21.56 5.61 -10.15
CA VAL A 595 -21.19 4.26 -10.62
C VAL A 595 -19.78 3.91 -10.22
N CYS A 596 -19.64 2.89 -9.37
CA CYS A 596 -18.36 2.27 -9.04
C CYS A 596 -18.20 1.01 -9.90
N ALA A 597 -17.40 1.10 -10.95
CA ALA A 597 -17.12 -0.02 -11.84
C ALA A 597 -15.91 -0.85 -11.41
N SER A 598 -15.44 -0.70 -10.17
CA SER A 598 -14.31 -1.46 -9.64
C SER A 598 -14.55 -2.96 -9.78
N VAL A 599 -13.57 -3.68 -10.34
CA VAL A 599 -13.59 -5.16 -10.38
C VAL A 599 -13.64 -5.73 -8.96
N LYS A 600 -13.00 -5.01 -8.04
CA LYS A 600 -12.99 -5.31 -6.63
C LYS A 600 -12.97 -4.01 -5.83
N GLU A 601 -13.84 -3.91 -4.84
CA GLU A 601 -13.87 -2.81 -3.89
C GLU A 601 -13.84 -3.37 -2.45
N GLU A 602 -12.76 -3.08 -1.73
CA GLU A 602 -12.60 -3.59 -0.36
C GLU A 602 -13.63 -2.98 0.57
N PHE A 603 -13.82 -1.67 0.47
CA PHE A 603 -14.84 -0.98 1.26
C PHE A 603 -15.62 0.07 0.44
N GLY A 604 -14.94 1.03 -0.21
CA GLY A 604 -15.57 1.97 -1.14
C GLY A 604 -15.93 3.32 -0.52
N ILE A 605 -14.93 4.07 -0.08
CA ILE A 605 -15.10 5.43 0.49
C ILE A 605 -15.95 6.33 -0.44
N ALA A 606 -15.65 6.36 -1.74
CA ALA A 606 -16.36 7.19 -2.69
C ALA A 606 -17.86 6.78 -2.88
N LEU A 607 -18.19 5.51 -2.66
CA LEU A 607 -19.58 5.04 -2.62
C LEU A 607 -20.32 5.60 -1.40
N LEU A 608 -19.66 5.61 -0.23
CA LEU A 608 -20.23 6.20 0.98
C LEU A 608 -20.40 7.72 0.85
N GLU A 609 -19.46 8.42 0.22
CA GLU A 609 -19.58 9.84 -0.08
C GLU A 609 -20.77 10.11 -1.02
N ALA A 610 -20.97 9.26 -2.04
CA ALA A 610 -22.11 9.36 -2.93
C ALA A 610 -23.46 9.11 -2.22
N LEU A 611 -23.54 8.08 -1.37
CA LEU A 611 -24.71 7.80 -0.54
C LEU A 611 -25.00 8.92 0.45
N ALA A 612 -23.97 9.50 1.08
CA ALA A 612 -24.10 10.66 1.96
C ALA A 612 -24.61 11.90 1.22
N ALA A 613 -24.21 12.09 -0.05
CA ALA A 613 -24.75 13.13 -0.92
C ALA A 613 -26.19 12.83 -1.38
N GLY A 614 -26.71 11.64 -1.11
CA GLY A 614 -28.06 11.19 -1.48
C GLY A 614 -28.20 10.70 -2.92
N LEU A 615 -27.11 10.21 -3.51
CA LEU A 615 -27.11 9.58 -4.83
C LEU A 615 -27.39 8.08 -4.72
N PRO A 616 -28.23 7.49 -5.59
CA PRO A 616 -28.25 6.06 -5.76
C PRO A 616 -26.92 5.60 -6.39
N VAL A 617 -26.46 4.42 -5.99
CA VAL A 617 -25.15 3.91 -6.41
C VAL A 617 -25.28 2.61 -7.20
N VAL A 618 -24.34 2.38 -8.12
CA VAL A 618 -24.06 1.06 -8.70
C VAL A 618 -22.71 0.61 -8.21
N ALA A 619 -22.63 -0.61 -7.70
CA ALA A 619 -21.42 -1.12 -7.05
C ALA A 619 -21.21 -2.61 -7.33
N PRO A 620 -19.96 -3.13 -7.16
CA PRO A 620 -19.71 -4.56 -7.29
C PRO A 620 -20.52 -5.37 -6.26
N ALA A 621 -21.02 -6.52 -6.69
CA ALA A 621 -21.81 -7.44 -5.86
C ALA A 621 -20.98 -8.14 -4.76
N THR A 622 -19.66 -7.93 -4.77
CA THR A 622 -18.72 -8.54 -3.81
C THR A 622 -17.93 -7.48 -3.05
N GLY A 623 -17.36 -7.85 -1.90
CA GLY A 623 -16.58 -6.94 -1.06
C GLY A 623 -17.41 -6.11 -0.10
N GLY A 624 -16.88 -4.96 0.30
CA GLY A 624 -17.54 -4.04 1.26
C GLY A 624 -18.90 -3.54 0.82
N PRO A 625 -19.10 -3.12 -0.45
CA PRO A 625 -20.37 -2.59 -0.92
C PRO A 625 -21.58 -3.50 -0.67
N ALA A 626 -21.40 -4.83 -0.75
CA ALA A 626 -22.45 -5.80 -0.47
C ALA A 626 -22.96 -5.76 0.99
N THR A 627 -22.28 -5.09 1.89
CA THR A 627 -22.67 -4.99 3.31
C THR A 627 -23.50 -3.75 3.64
N TYR A 628 -23.58 -2.78 2.72
CA TYR A 628 -24.26 -1.51 2.98
C TYR A 628 -25.12 -0.98 1.82
N VAL A 629 -24.96 -1.45 0.60
CA VAL A 629 -25.87 -1.11 -0.49
C VAL A 629 -27.12 -1.97 -0.39
N GLU A 630 -28.28 -1.33 -0.23
CA GLU A 630 -29.57 -1.98 -0.20
C GLU A 630 -30.15 -2.06 -1.63
N GLU A 631 -30.23 -3.29 -2.18
CA GLU A 631 -30.66 -3.55 -3.55
C GLU A 631 -32.02 -2.93 -3.87
N GLY A 632 -32.08 -2.10 -4.93
CA GLY A 632 -33.30 -1.39 -5.38
C GLY A 632 -33.77 -0.27 -4.44
N VAL A 633 -33.06 -0.01 -3.34
CA VAL A 633 -33.38 1.04 -2.35
C VAL A 633 -32.34 2.13 -2.36
N THR A 634 -31.07 1.81 -2.08
CA THR A 634 -29.97 2.79 -2.11
C THR A 634 -29.07 2.63 -3.33
N GLY A 635 -29.24 1.54 -4.09
CA GLY A 635 -28.46 1.27 -5.29
C GLY A 635 -28.64 -0.14 -5.82
N PHE A 636 -27.69 -0.55 -6.65
CA PHE A 636 -27.71 -1.85 -7.33
C PHE A 636 -26.34 -2.51 -7.26
N LEU A 637 -26.34 -3.82 -6.99
CA LEU A 637 -25.14 -4.65 -6.87
C LEU A 637 -25.01 -5.54 -8.11
N VAL A 638 -23.89 -5.44 -8.83
CA VAL A 638 -23.70 -6.15 -10.10
C VAL A 638 -22.32 -6.73 -10.26
N ASP A 639 -22.15 -7.65 -11.22
CA ASP A 639 -20.83 -7.97 -11.74
C ASP A 639 -20.37 -6.81 -12.64
N THR A 640 -19.45 -6.01 -12.14
CA THR A 640 -18.93 -4.83 -12.83
C THR A 640 -18.03 -5.14 -14.02
N THR A 641 -17.67 -6.41 -14.24
CA THR A 641 -16.92 -6.87 -15.42
C THR A 641 -17.85 -7.16 -16.60
N ASP A 642 -19.15 -7.33 -16.34
CA ASP A 642 -20.19 -7.50 -17.36
C ASP A 642 -20.72 -6.12 -17.80
N HIS A 643 -20.41 -5.72 -19.03
CA HIS A 643 -20.82 -4.43 -19.61
C HIS A 643 -22.33 -4.27 -19.69
N GLU A 644 -23.07 -5.33 -20.01
CA GLU A 644 -24.53 -5.28 -20.12
C GLU A 644 -25.16 -5.12 -18.72
N ALA A 645 -24.73 -5.91 -17.74
CA ALA A 645 -25.20 -5.82 -16.37
C ALA A 645 -24.91 -4.43 -15.78
N LEU A 646 -23.71 -3.89 -15.99
CA LEU A 646 -23.31 -2.57 -15.54
C LEU A 646 -24.17 -1.45 -16.15
N ALA A 647 -24.42 -1.52 -17.46
CA ALA A 647 -25.26 -0.54 -18.16
C ALA A 647 -26.73 -0.61 -17.71
N VAL A 648 -27.27 -1.81 -17.52
CA VAL A 648 -28.65 -2.01 -17.02
C VAL A 648 -28.78 -1.45 -15.60
N ALA A 649 -27.84 -1.76 -14.70
CA ALA A 649 -27.88 -1.24 -13.33
C ALA A 649 -27.76 0.29 -13.28
N ALA A 650 -26.92 0.89 -14.12
CA ALA A 650 -26.82 2.35 -14.22
C ALA A 650 -28.14 2.98 -14.73
N CYS A 651 -28.84 2.34 -15.67
CA CYS A 651 -30.18 2.77 -16.07
C CYS A 651 -31.20 2.70 -14.91
N LEU A 652 -31.18 1.61 -14.13
CA LEU A 652 -32.07 1.45 -12.97
C LEU A 652 -31.75 2.48 -11.87
N ALA A 653 -30.45 2.81 -11.66
CA ALA A 653 -30.05 3.85 -10.72
C ALA A 653 -30.58 5.24 -11.15
N LEU A 654 -30.55 5.57 -12.45
CA LEU A 654 -31.15 6.79 -12.98
C LEU A 654 -32.67 6.79 -12.81
N ASP A 655 -33.35 5.66 -13.03
CA ASP A 655 -34.78 5.54 -12.81
C ASP A 655 -35.16 5.72 -11.34
N LEU A 656 -34.33 5.20 -10.41
CA LEU A 656 -34.47 5.40 -8.96
C LEU A 656 -34.28 6.88 -8.59
N ALA A 657 -33.24 7.53 -9.15
CA ALA A 657 -32.92 8.95 -8.90
C ALA A 657 -34.00 9.92 -9.42
N ALA A 658 -34.68 9.58 -10.51
CA ALA A 658 -35.74 10.40 -11.11
C ALA A 658 -37.15 9.98 -10.65
N GLY A 659 -37.28 8.87 -9.94
CA GLY A 659 -38.55 8.25 -9.58
C GLY A 659 -39.18 8.82 -8.30
N PRO A 660 -40.38 8.38 -7.95
CA PRO A 660 -41.09 8.83 -6.74
C PRO A 660 -40.44 8.42 -5.43
N LEU A 661 -39.49 7.49 -5.47
CA LEU A 661 -38.74 7.02 -4.31
C LEU A 661 -37.39 7.72 -4.15
N ALA A 662 -37.04 8.70 -5.00
CA ALA A 662 -35.74 9.35 -5.00
C ALA A 662 -35.35 9.94 -3.63
N GLU A 663 -36.24 10.69 -2.99
CA GLU A 663 -35.97 11.27 -1.67
C GLU A 663 -35.87 10.19 -0.57
N PHE A 664 -36.73 9.16 -0.63
CA PHE A 664 -36.62 8.03 0.30
C PHE A 664 -35.29 7.30 0.16
N SER A 665 -34.85 7.03 -1.06
CA SER A 665 -33.56 6.42 -1.38
C SER A 665 -32.41 7.27 -0.80
N ALA A 666 -32.45 8.57 -1.07
CA ALA A 666 -31.44 9.51 -0.60
C ALA A 666 -31.37 9.59 0.93
N ASP A 667 -32.52 9.70 1.61
CA ASP A 667 -32.58 9.74 3.07
C ASP A 667 -32.13 8.42 3.69
N ARG A 668 -32.48 7.29 3.09
CA ARG A 668 -32.05 5.96 3.55
C ARG A 668 -30.54 5.79 3.46
N GLY A 669 -29.94 6.14 2.32
CA GLY A 669 -28.48 6.10 2.13
C GLY A 669 -27.76 7.02 3.10
N ARG A 670 -28.20 8.26 3.23
CA ARG A 670 -27.64 9.25 4.15
C ARG A 670 -27.74 8.81 5.61
N THR A 671 -28.90 8.34 6.05
CA THR A 671 -29.09 7.86 7.44
C THR A 671 -28.14 6.71 7.76
N MET A 672 -28.02 5.74 6.86
CA MET A 672 -27.14 4.59 7.03
C MET A 672 -25.66 5.03 7.18
N VAL A 673 -25.21 6.00 6.37
CA VAL A 673 -23.85 6.53 6.47
C VAL A 673 -23.64 7.28 7.79
N LEU A 674 -24.57 8.14 8.19
CA LEU A 674 -24.51 8.91 9.43
C LEU A 674 -24.46 8.02 10.69
N GLU A 675 -25.20 6.91 10.67
CA GLU A 675 -25.26 5.99 11.81
C GLU A 675 -24.01 5.10 11.96
N ARG A 676 -23.30 4.79 10.85
CA ARG A 676 -22.35 3.67 10.87
C ARG A 676 -21.00 3.96 10.24
N TYR A 677 -20.90 4.99 9.38
CA TYR A 677 -19.73 5.16 8.50
C TYR A 677 -19.17 6.58 8.55
N THR A 678 -19.28 7.25 9.71
CA THR A 678 -18.62 8.53 9.92
C THR A 678 -17.18 8.33 10.40
N ILE A 679 -16.34 9.31 10.17
CA ILE A 679 -14.95 9.26 10.63
C ILE A 679 -14.86 9.19 12.17
N GLU A 680 -15.79 9.84 12.86
CA GLU A 680 -15.89 9.80 14.32
C GLU A 680 -16.27 8.39 14.82
N ALA A 681 -17.21 7.72 14.16
CA ALA A 681 -17.56 6.33 14.50
C ALA A 681 -16.38 5.37 14.30
N MET A 682 -15.60 5.57 13.21
CA MET A 682 -14.39 4.81 12.98
C MET A 682 -13.32 5.09 14.05
N ALA A 683 -13.12 6.37 14.43
CA ALA A 683 -12.15 6.75 15.46
C ALA A 683 -12.50 6.12 16.80
N SER A 684 -13.77 6.18 17.21
CA SER A 684 -14.25 5.58 18.47
C SER A 684 -14.07 4.06 18.49
N ALA A 685 -14.40 3.37 17.39
CA ALA A 685 -14.17 1.94 17.28
C ALA A 685 -12.68 1.56 17.37
N LEU A 686 -11.79 2.34 16.72
CA LEU A 686 -10.35 2.14 16.74
C LEU A 686 -9.73 2.47 18.10
N SER A 687 -10.22 3.51 18.81
CA SER A 687 -9.79 3.81 20.19
C SER A 687 -9.97 2.58 21.07
N GLY A 688 -11.11 1.89 20.99
CA GLY A 688 -11.34 0.62 21.69
C GLY A 688 -10.40 -0.51 21.26
N VAL A 689 -9.97 -0.55 19.99
CA VAL A 689 -8.96 -1.51 19.50
C VAL A 689 -7.59 -1.21 20.12
N TYR A 690 -7.19 0.06 20.15
CA TYR A 690 -5.87 0.45 20.69
C TYR A 690 -5.76 0.14 22.18
N VAL A 691 -6.83 0.37 22.96
CA VAL A 691 -6.87 -0.01 24.37
C VAL A 691 -6.66 -1.52 24.55
N ARG A 692 -7.30 -2.35 23.72
CA ARG A 692 -7.08 -3.82 23.76
C ARG A 692 -5.66 -4.21 23.36
N ALA A 693 -5.12 -3.62 22.31
CA ALA A 693 -3.77 -3.89 21.84
C ALA A 693 -2.67 -3.54 22.86
N THR A 694 -2.92 -2.55 23.73
CA THR A 694 -1.98 -2.14 24.79
C THR A 694 -2.17 -2.92 26.09
N ALA A 695 -3.37 -3.45 26.36
CA ALA A 695 -3.65 -4.21 27.58
C ALA A 695 -3.01 -5.62 27.59
N ASP A 696 -2.85 -6.23 26.41
CA ASP A 696 -2.26 -7.57 26.22
C ASP A 696 -0.72 -7.52 26.16
N GLN A 697 -0.05 -6.79 27.05
CA GLN A 697 1.43 -6.69 27.10
C GLN A 697 2.15 -8.02 27.45
N GLU A 698 1.49 -9.12 27.69
CA GLU A 698 2.10 -10.44 27.65
C GLU A 698 2.24 -10.94 26.21
N TRP A 699 3.02 -10.20 25.40
CA TRP A 699 3.40 -10.62 24.07
C TRP A 699 4.26 -11.89 24.16
N PRO A 700 3.80 -13.05 23.71
CA PRO A 700 4.70 -14.17 23.58
C PRO A 700 5.69 -13.81 22.46
N LEU A 701 6.97 -13.78 22.80
CA LEU A 701 8.08 -13.90 21.85
C LEU A 701 7.81 -15.18 21.03
N ARG A 702 6.93 -15.10 20.04
CA ARG A 702 6.70 -16.21 19.13
C ARG A 702 7.92 -16.28 18.23
N CYS A 703 8.63 -17.37 18.45
CA CYS A 703 9.81 -17.79 17.71
C CYS A 703 9.78 -17.40 16.24
N ASP A 704 10.82 -16.71 15.81
CA ASP A 704 11.25 -16.52 14.44
C ASP A 704 11.45 -17.83 13.63
N LEU A 705 11.03 -18.97 14.19
CA LEU A 705 11.36 -20.31 13.68
C LEU A 705 10.61 -20.74 12.41
N VAL A 706 9.54 -20.08 12.00
CA VAL A 706 8.79 -20.49 10.80
C VAL A 706 8.94 -19.53 9.61
N LEU A 707 9.33 -18.28 9.85
CA LEU A 707 9.46 -17.27 8.78
C LEU A 707 10.81 -16.54 8.79
N GLY A 708 11.71 -16.87 9.69
CA GLY A 708 13.07 -16.32 9.74
C GLY A 708 13.90 -16.59 8.48
N ALA A 709 13.47 -17.54 7.72
CA ALA A 709 14.07 -17.90 6.44
C ALA A 709 13.12 -17.71 5.24
N SER A 710 11.91 -17.25 5.44
CA SER A 710 10.99 -16.98 4.32
C SER A 710 10.84 -15.49 4.03
#